data_faa2b389365ab0aadf8addc72b514030
#
_entry.id   faa2b389365ab0aadf8addc72b514030
#
_cell.length_a   1.000
_cell.length_b   1.000
_cell.length_c   1.000
_cell.angle_alpha   90.00
_cell.angle_beta   90.00
_cell.angle_gamma   90.00
#
_symmetry.space_group_name_H-M   'P 1'
#
loop_
_entity.id
_entity.type
_entity.pdbx_description
1 polymer ?
#
loop_
_entity_poly.entity_id
_entity_poly.type
_entity_poly.pdbx_seq_one_letter_code
_entity_poly.pdbx_strand_id
1 'polypeptide(L)'
;MVTGNKNITIDLAEKKITSTADVAIVNDGNGKLTITGNGTVDTSSSTNDENIAIWARTGSIDIENGTFINKSNKEATVYVGTSENANEPVITIKGGTFKNSAEGTYTYNSSLKPLTLNVQNGKPVTSIVITGGTFYGNDPKNGDDNKGGTFLAPDYKSVETSAGSGVWTVSKMTWNEYPEDASVVPSGLLIQEYTNGDFNSNNGNTGTITIKDKEALLYFAYKLNPAAAHEACLADHSHWDHTCIWYGGACARHIVLNADIDLENITLENGFGNMKDFDFDGQDHKISSVTINYNGTDNTGLFVGGNRGISNLVVENVKVNAPNGTENAVGIVSSDANADITNVTVRNSSVTGGKYTGAIVGYNYGSVANCKVENCTVSGRYKVGGIIGYICNSNDVPTYVTGNVLTGVTVKGEDLVAGKNNFVIGKIVGNWNATVGECSGNTFSGTTVATEDIGEIESRCIVTVNGVTQLPQNATAETINKVITESKDAEGNVVKDVKLALPSKSTFELNNGLAHEGDKSRKVTIVGDGTQTVDVAKNAAKAEGANHLNYQRGSTFTFENVTVENGTGTYDGIVCDELIYRNCTIKGVTTLYGKATFIDCTFENEMANQYSIWTWGGTDVKFEGCTFNTNGKAILLFGEEKTTNLTVTGCRFNDRNNGTAGKAAIEIGEANYGKHNNFTVVISDSEVVTGFAINSNGTNTGSKLWANKNSMDSEHLSVTIDGTKVL
;
A
#
# COMPACT_ATOMS: atom_id res chain seq x y z
N MET A 1 37.80 23.64 -45.27
CA MET A 1 38.39 22.30 -45.11
C MET A 1 38.85 22.14 -43.66
N VAL A 2 38.41 21.13 -43.00
CA VAL A 2 38.86 20.79 -41.64
C VAL A 2 39.99 19.79 -41.77
N THR A 3 41.18 20.12 -41.28
CA THR A 3 42.34 19.27 -41.38
C THR A 3 42.97 18.97 -40.01
N GLY A 4 43.55 17.78 -39.87
CA GLY A 4 44.20 17.31 -38.65
C GLY A 4 43.21 16.66 -37.63
N ASN A 5 43.68 16.48 -36.39
CA ASN A 5 42.94 15.78 -35.34
C ASN A 5 42.20 16.76 -34.40
N LYS A 6 41.87 17.98 -34.88
CA LYS A 6 41.18 18.99 -34.04
C LYS A 6 39.68 18.93 -34.19
N ASN A 7 38.96 19.12 -33.10
CA ASN A 7 37.54 19.34 -33.11
C ASN A 7 37.26 20.82 -33.42
N ILE A 8 36.38 21.09 -34.39
CA ILE A 8 36.05 22.44 -34.85
C ILE A 8 34.51 22.58 -34.84
N THR A 9 34.04 23.75 -34.41
CA THR A 9 32.64 24.14 -34.51
C THR A 9 32.49 25.29 -35.51
N ILE A 10 31.58 25.16 -36.46
CA ILE A 10 31.12 26.22 -37.34
C ILE A 10 29.73 26.65 -36.91
N ASP A 11 29.59 27.85 -36.37
CA ASP A 11 28.28 28.46 -36.14
C ASP A 11 27.91 29.31 -37.37
N LEU A 12 26.87 28.88 -38.03
CA LEU A 12 26.36 29.57 -39.23
C LEU A 12 25.67 30.90 -38.89
N ALA A 13 25.26 31.15 -37.64
CA ALA A 13 24.76 32.41 -37.10
C ALA A 13 23.80 33.19 -38.07
N GLU A 14 22.88 32.51 -38.70
CA GLU A 14 21.91 33.07 -39.70
C GLU A 14 22.62 33.64 -40.98
N LYS A 15 23.88 33.32 -41.21
CA LYS A 15 24.61 33.74 -42.41
C LYS A 15 24.49 32.71 -43.51
N LYS A 16 24.80 33.17 -44.72
CA LYS A 16 24.81 32.30 -45.90
C LYS A 16 26.24 32.08 -46.38
N ILE A 17 26.65 30.82 -46.50
CA ILE A 17 27.85 30.39 -47.23
C ILE A 17 27.39 29.97 -48.63
N THR A 18 27.84 30.68 -49.64
CA THR A 18 27.58 30.29 -51.04
C THR A 18 28.90 29.81 -51.63
N SER A 19 28.86 28.64 -52.29
CA SER A 19 30.01 28.08 -52.97
C SER A 19 29.68 27.79 -54.42
N THR A 20 30.62 28.15 -55.30
CA THR A 20 30.60 27.75 -56.72
C THR A 20 31.54 26.57 -57.00
N ALA A 21 32.25 26.09 -55.95
CA ALA A 21 33.08 24.90 -56.00
C ALA A 21 32.20 23.64 -55.88
N ASP A 22 32.79 22.48 -56.17
CA ASP A 22 32.13 21.19 -56.12
C ASP A 22 31.64 20.83 -54.71
N VAL A 23 32.32 21.26 -53.65
CA VAL A 23 31.94 21.00 -52.26
C VAL A 23 32.05 22.30 -51.45
N ALA A 24 31.03 22.61 -50.68
CA ALA A 24 31.07 23.77 -49.80
C ALA A 24 31.84 23.46 -48.48
N ILE A 25 31.47 22.42 -47.78
CA ILE A 25 32.10 22.01 -46.54
C ILE A 25 32.51 20.53 -46.61
N VAL A 26 33.80 20.29 -46.38
CA VAL A 26 34.35 18.93 -46.32
C VAL A 26 35.14 18.73 -45.04
N ASN A 27 34.90 17.62 -44.34
CA ASN A 27 35.79 17.15 -43.29
C ASN A 27 36.75 16.10 -43.84
N ASP A 28 38.00 16.55 -44.05
CA ASP A 28 39.09 15.74 -44.59
C ASP A 28 40.22 15.58 -43.55
N GLY A 29 39.87 15.51 -42.29
CA GLY A 29 40.74 15.29 -41.16
C GLY A 29 40.08 14.34 -40.15
N ASN A 30 40.88 13.71 -39.27
CA ASN A 30 40.38 12.75 -38.28
C ASN A 30 39.63 13.39 -37.10
N GLY A 31 39.54 14.72 -37.05
CA GLY A 31 38.80 15.43 -36.00
C GLY A 31 37.31 15.47 -36.26
N LYS A 32 36.58 15.97 -35.28
CA LYS A 32 35.11 16.16 -35.37
C LYS A 32 34.78 17.58 -35.82
N LEU A 33 33.93 17.71 -36.82
CA LEU A 33 33.33 18.98 -37.23
C LEU A 33 31.88 19.05 -36.68
N THR A 34 31.55 20.11 -35.97
CA THR A 34 30.19 20.39 -35.54
C THR A 34 29.65 21.62 -36.30
N ILE A 35 28.45 21.54 -36.87
CA ILE A 35 27.81 22.65 -37.58
C ILE A 35 26.53 23.02 -36.79
N THR A 36 26.44 24.29 -36.39
CA THR A 36 25.35 24.87 -35.60
C THR A 36 24.77 26.13 -36.22
N GLY A 37 23.71 26.66 -35.65
CA GLY A 37 23.05 27.89 -36.07
C GLY A 37 22.06 27.72 -37.23
N ASN A 38 21.30 28.79 -37.54
CA ASN A 38 20.18 28.75 -38.50
C ASN A 38 20.60 29.23 -39.91
N GLY A 39 21.87 29.37 -40.18
CA GLY A 39 22.36 29.85 -41.48
C GLY A 39 22.22 28.83 -42.62
N THR A 40 22.68 29.21 -43.79
CA THR A 40 22.53 28.43 -45.03
C THR A 40 23.90 28.11 -45.66
N VAL A 41 24.05 26.86 -46.08
CA VAL A 41 25.15 26.41 -46.94
C VAL A 41 24.57 26.05 -48.30
N ASP A 42 24.93 26.76 -49.34
CA ASP A 42 24.29 26.68 -50.64
C ASP A 42 25.33 26.54 -51.79
N THR A 43 25.32 25.40 -52.47
CA THR A 43 26.12 25.12 -53.65
C THR A 43 25.27 25.08 -54.95
N SER A 44 24.00 25.46 -54.89
CA SER A 44 23.08 25.38 -56.03
C SER A 44 23.46 26.27 -57.22
N SER A 45 24.32 27.24 -57.01
CA SER A 45 24.90 28.12 -58.05
C SER A 45 26.17 27.56 -58.70
N SER A 46 26.67 26.40 -58.29
CA SER A 46 27.74 25.72 -58.93
C SER A 46 27.37 25.31 -60.39
N THR A 47 28.29 25.47 -61.28
CA THR A 47 28.12 24.98 -62.69
C THR A 47 28.50 23.53 -62.84
N ASN A 48 29.09 22.92 -61.83
CA ASN A 48 29.38 21.49 -61.77
C ASN A 48 28.13 20.72 -61.31
N ASP A 49 27.73 19.72 -62.07
CA ASP A 49 26.60 18.85 -61.76
C ASP A 49 26.90 17.77 -60.68
N GLU A 50 28.16 17.77 -60.15
CA GLU A 50 28.62 16.90 -59.06
C GLU A 50 28.78 17.69 -57.73
N ASN A 51 28.01 18.75 -57.50
CA ASN A 51 28.19 19.59 -56.33
C ASN A 51 27.53 19.01 -55.08
N ILE A 52 28.21 19.15 -53.91
CA ILE A 52 27.82 18.62 -52.60
C ILE A 52 27.86 19.75 -51.59
N ALA A 53 26.85 19.89 -50.73
CA ALA A 53 26.88 20.88 -49.66
C ALA A 53 27.79 20.44 -48.50
N ILE A 54 27.66 19.21 -48.05
CA ILE A 54 28.41 18.63 -46.93
C ILE A 54 28.99 17.28 -47.30
N TRP A 55 30.32 17.10 -47.07
CA TRP A 55 31.04 15.85 -47.34
C TRP A 55 31.92 15.43 -46.16
N ALA A 56 31.65 14.25 -45.57
CA ALA A 56 32.56 13.59 -44.67
C ALA A 56 33.49 12.62 -45.43
N ARG A 57 34.79 12.91 -45.47
CA ARG A 57 35.81 12.07 -46.16
C ARG A 57 36.57 11.17 -45.21
N THR A 58 36.93 11.67 -44.02
CA THR A 58 37.81 10.95 -43.09
C THR A 58 37.37 11.04 -41.63
N GLY A 59 36.81 12.15 -41.20
CA GLY A 59 36.36 12.36 -39.80
C GLY A 59 34.87 12.44 -39.66
N SER A 60 34.37 12.67 -38.46
CA SER A 60 32.94 12.79 -38.18
C SER A 60 32.42 14.23 -38.37
N ILE A 61 31.16 14.34 -38.76
CA ILE A 61 30.41 15.60 -38.81
C ILE A 61 29.15 15.48 -38.01
N ASP A 62 28.94 16.39 -37.04
CA ASP A 62 27.66 16.57 -36.36
C ASP A 62 26.95 17.79 -36.92
N ILE A 63 25.73 17.64 -37.38
CA ILE A 63 24.87 18.73 -37.85
C ILE A 63 23.76 18.94 -36.84
N GLU A 64 23.87 20.02 -36.07
CA GLU A 64 22.83 20.37 -35.06
C GLU A 64 21.66 21.12 -35.70
N ASN A 65 21.95 22.03 -36.67
CA ASN A 65 20.95 22.80 -37.40
C ASN A 65 21.58 23.46 -38.67
N GLY A 66 20.77 24.15 -39.43
CA GLY A 66 21.16 24.85 -40.65
C GLY A 66 20.35 24.45 -41.87
N THR A 67 20.48 25.18 -42.96
CA THR A 67 19.88 24.84 -44.26
C THR A 67 20.98 24.50 -45.25
N PHE A 68 20.87 23.34 -45.89
CA PHE A 68 21.89 22.80 -46.81
C PHE A 68 21.25 22.55 -48.15
N ILE A 69 21.77 23.19 -49.17
CA ILE A 69 21.19 23.16 -50.54
C ILE A 69 22.30 22.83 -51.55
N ASN A 70 22.03 21.88 -52.39
CA ASN A 70 22.79 21.65 -53.62
C ASN A 70 21.91 21.58 -54.87
N LYS A 71 22.48 21.43 -56.01
CA LYS A 71 21.77 21.20 -57.27
C LYS A 71 22.55 20.20 -58.12
N SER A 72 22.29 18.91 -57.90
CA SER A 72 23.05 17.85 -58.58
C SER A 72 22.13 16.64 -58.88
N ASN A 73 22.19 16.14 -60.10
CA ASN A 73 21.58 14.87 -60.45
C ASN A 73 22.53 13.67 -60.23
N LYS A 74 23.76 13.90 -59.86
CA LYS A 74 24.80 12.88 -59.64
C LYS A 74 25.22 12.71 -58.22
N GLU A 75 25.12 13.79 -57.39
CA GLU A 75 25.57 13.79 -56.01
C GLU A 75 24.47 14.22 -55.04
N ALA A 76 24.57 13.80 -53.79
CA ALA A 76 23.64 14.16 -52.73
C ALA A 76 23.99 15.49 -52.06
N THR A 77 23.01 16.10 -51.37
CA THR A 77 23.24 17.28 -50.53
C THR A 77 24.24 16.98 -49.44
N VAL A 78 24.13 15.81 -48.80
CA VAL A 78 25.01 15.27 -47.78
C VAL A 78 25.56 13.95 -48.24
N TYR A 79 26.90 13.85 -48.21
CA TYR A 79 27.61 12.67 -48.74
C TYR A 79 28.66 12.16 -47.74
N VAL A 80 28.70 10.84 -47.57
CA VAL A 80 29.76 10.15 -46.83
C VAL A 80 30.52 9.24 -47.78
N GLY A 81 31.81 9.45 -47.88
CA GLY A 81 32.67 8.62 -48.73
C GLY A 81 34.14 8.90 -48.46
N THR A 82 34.99 7.86 -48.52
CA THR A 82 36.42 7.98 -48.19
C THR A 82 37.28 7.72 -49.41
N SER A 83 38.50 8.29 -49.46
CA SER A 83 39.62 7.76 -50.18
C SER A 83 40.12 6.49 -49.46
N GLU A 84 40.70 5.53 -50.20
CA GLU A 84 41.26 4.28 -49.67
C GLU A 84 42.11 4.48 -48.43
N ASN A 85 41.93 3.67 -47.40
CA ASN A 85 42.68 3.62 -46.12
C ASN A 85 42.38 4.67 -45.05
N ALA A 86 41.26 5.36 -45.06
CA ALA A 86 40.85 6.27 -43.97
C ALA A 86 39.95 5.61 -42.94
N ASN A 87 39.91 6.18 -41.71
CA ASN A 87 38.89 5.84 -40.72
C ASN A 87 37.49 6.00 -41.33
N GLU A 88 36.55 5.18 -40.91
CA GLU A 88 35.16 5.24 -41.42
C GLU A 88 34.49 6.56 -40.98
N PRO A 89 34.17 7.48 -41.91
CA PRO A 89 33.54 8.75 -41.58
C PRO A 89 32.07 8.51 -41.20
N VAL A 90 31.57 9.32 -40.25
CA VAL A 90 30.17 9.29 -39.82
C VAL A 90 29.60 10.70 -39.81
N ILE A 91 28.40 10.86 -40.36
CA ILE A 91 27.59 12.08 -40.19
C ILE A 91 26.42 11.83 -39.27
N THR A 92 26.31 12.60 -38.19
CA THR A 92 25.16 12.62 -37.34
C THR A 92 24.31 13.86 -37.60
N ILE A 93 23.05 13.71 -37.96
CA ILE A 93 22.12 14.83 -38.23
C ILE A 93 21.09 14.87 -37.10
N LYS A 94 21.13 15.95 -36.34
CA LYS A 94 20.18 16.18 -35.21
C LYS A 94 19.11 17.19 -35.56
N GLY A 95 19.32 17.99 -36.60
CA GLY A 95 18.39 19.02 -37.09
C GLY A 95 18.82 19.58 -38.42
N GLY A 96 18.08 20.59 -38.89
CA GLY A 96 18.40 21.29 -40.14
C GLY A 96 17.45 20.89 -41.29
N THR A 97 17.64 21.62 -42.41
CA THR A 97 16.86 21.41 -43.66
C THR A 97 17.81 21.03 -44.79
N PHE A 98 17.51 19.99 -45.51
CA PHE A 98 18.34 19.40 -46.56
C PHE A 98 17.55 19.32 -47.85
N LYS A 99 18.08 19.92 -48.92
CA LYS A 99 17.40 20.00 -50.18
C LYS A 99 18.37 19.87 -51.41
N ASN A 100 18.12 18.89 -52.23
CA ASN A 100 18.67 18.88 -53.56
C ASN A 100 17.68 19.58 -54.51
N SER A 101 18.09 20.70 -55.11
CA SER A 101 17.23 21.50 -55.97
C SER A 101 17.32 21.16 -57.47
N ALA A 102 17.99 20.06 -57.86
CA ALA A 102 18.01 19.58 -59.22
C ALA A 102 16.65 19.07 -59.64
N GLU A 103 16.37 19.22 -60.93
CA GLU A 103 15.13 18.70 -61.53
C GLU A 103 15.42 17.34 -62.20
N GLY A 104 14.36 16.54 -62.40
CA GLY A 104 14.44 15.23 -63.05
C GLY A 104 14.74 14.08 -62.09
N THR A 105 15.58 13.14 -62.52
CA THR A 105 15.92 11.92 -61.81
C THR A 105 17.41 11.84 -61.50
N TYR A 106 17.74 11.02 -60.48
CA TYR A 106 19.11 10.70 -60.13
C TYR A 106 19.81 9.95 -61.27
N THR A 107 20.98 10.34 -61.64
CA THR A 107 21.70 9.88 -62.83
C THR A 107 21.99 8.37 -62.81
N TYR A 108 22.32 7.86 -61.64
CA TYR A 108 22.68 6.44 -61.46
C TYR A 108 21.49 5.53 -61.15
N ASN A 109 20.29 6.12 -60.85
CA ASN A 109 19.05 5.38 -60.68
C ASN A 109 17.86 6.26 -61.06
N SER A 110 17.35 6.04 -62.25
CA SER A 110 16.23 6.80 -62.84
C SER A 110 14.88 6.62 -62.14
N SER A 111 14.77 5.69 -61.20
CA SER A 111 13.59 5.52 -60.35
C SER A 111 13.58 6.50 -59.15
N LEU A 112 14.72 7.16 -58.86
CA LEU A 112 14.86 8.07 -57.71
C LEU A 112 14.87 9.50 -58.21
N LYS A 113 14.43 10.42 -57.35
CA LYS A 113 14.68 11.85 -57.47
C LYS A 113 16.13 12.16 -57.10
N PRO A 114 16.69 13.35 -57.44
CA PRO A 114 18.00 13.75 -57.02
C PRO A 114 18.16 13.61 -55.48
N LEU A 115 19.27 12.99 -55.05
CA LEU A 115 19.43 12.53 -53.69
C LEU A 115 19.73 13.68 -52.73
N THR A 116 19.17 13.66 -51.51
CA THR A 116 19.49 14.52 -50.41
C THR A 116 20.61 13.92 -49.55
N LEU A 117 20.60 12.60 -49.41
CA LEU A 117 21.50 11.80 -48.58
C LEU A 117 22.09 10.67 -49.42
N ASN A 118 23.40 10.44 -49.34
CA ASN A 118 24.03 9.29 -49.97
C ASN A 118 25.31 8.86 -49.26
N VAL A 119 25.62 7.59 -49.34
CA VAL A 119 26.83 6.96 -48.81
C VAL A 119 27.56 6.23 -49.97
N GLN A 120 28.85 6.37 -50.01
CA GLN A 120 29.72 5.74 -51.01
C GLN A 120 29.47 4.22 -51.08
N ASN A 121 29.48 3.66 -52.27
CA ASN A 121 29.39 2.21 -52.51
C ASN A 121 30.41 1.43 -51.67
N GLY A 122 29.99 0.40 -50.96
CA GLY A 122 30.83 -0.39 -50.07
C GLY A 122 30.95 0.12 -48.67
N LYS A 123 30.37 1.30 -48.35
CA LYS A 123 30.23 1.80 -46.98
C LYS A 123 28.86 1.48 -46.39
N PRO A 124 28.72 1.26 -45.06
CA PRO A 124 27.46 0.97 -44.43
C PRO A 124 26.53 2.18 -44.44
N VAL A 125 25.25 1.98 -44.65
CA VAL A 125 24.22 3.04 -44.58
C VAL A 125 24.22 3.74 -43.25
N THR A 126 24.61 3.07 -42.16
CA THR A 126 24.82 3.60 -40.80
C THR A 126 25.93 4.61 -40.67
N SER A 127 26.67 4.88 -41.76
CA SER A 127 27.59 6.03 -41.81
C SER A 127 26.88 7.39 -41.81
N ILE A 128 25.58 7.43 -42.05
CA ILE A 128 24.71 8.59 -41.73
C ILE A 128 23.69 8.15 -40.68
N VAL A 129 23.58 8.92 -39.60
CA VAL A 129 22.65 8.67 -38.50
C VAL A 129 21.79 9.91 -38.27
N ILE A 130 20.49 9.78 -38.35
CA ILE A 130 19.54 10.89 -38.31
C ILE A 130 18.64 10.78 -37.10
N THR A 131 18.61 11.85 -36.29
CA THR A 131 17.74 12.00 -35.11
C THR A 131 16.80 13.21 -35.21
N GLY A 132 16.87 13.97 -36.31
CA GLY A 132 16.02 15.13 -36.58
C GLY A 132 16.28 15.75 -37.94
N GLY A 133 15.51 16.76 -38.29
CA GLY A 133 15.68 17.51 -39.55
C GLY A 133 14.55 17.31 -40.55
N THR A 134 14.61 18.11 -41.64
CA THR A 134 13.65 18.11 -42.76
C THR A 134 14.37 17.81 -44.09
N PHE A 135 13.87 16.85 -44.84
CA PHE A 135 14.50 16.32 -46.03
C PHE A 135 13.55 16.45 -47.22
N TYR A 136 14.06 17.00 -48.31
CA TYR A 136 13.29 17.20 -49.55
C TYR A 136 13.69 16.15 -50.60
N GLY A 137 12.72 15.45 -51.14
CA GLY A 137 12.90 14.51 -52.26
C GLY A 137 13.01 13.05 -51.85
N ASN A 138 13.81 12.72 -50.82
CA ASN A 138 14.03 11.35 -50.41
C ASN A 138 13.59 11.14 -48.97
N ASP A 139 12.90 10.02 -48.72
CA ASP A 139 12.57 9.60 -47.35
C ASP A 139 13.81 9.01 -46.67
N PRO A 140 14.28 9.56 -45.55
CA PRO A 140 15.44 9.03 -44.83
C PRO A 140 15.28 7.58 -44.35
N LYS A 141 14.04 7.10 -44.24
CA LYS A 141 13.75 5.70 -43.88
C LYS A 141 14.25 4.70 -44.90
N ASN A 142 14.33 5.09 -46.18
CA ASN A 142 14.58 4.16 -47.29
C ASN A 142 16.08 3.99 -47.62
N GLY A 143 16.99 4.54 -46.81
CA GLY A 143 18.44 4.46 -47.07
C GLY A 143 18.87 5.20 -48.34
N ASP A 144 19.92 4.73 -48.97
CA ASP A 144 20.48 5.31 -50.22
C ASP A 144 20.04 4.55 -51.50
N ASP A 145 20.70 4.89 -52.60
CA ASP A 145 20.33 4.59 -53.98
C ASP A 145 20.26 3.10 -54.38
N ASN A 146 20.36 2.13 -53.51
CA ASN A 146 20.12 0.68 -53.77
C ASN A 146 20.65 -0.26 -52.68
N LYS A 147 21.07 0.25 -51.53
CA LYS A 147 21.74 -0.59 -50.54
C LYS A 147 20.77 -1.17 -49.50
N GLY A 148 19.55 -0.66 -49.47
CA GLY A 148 18.60 -0.99 -48.42
C GLY A 148 19.00 -0.41 -47.07
N GLY A 149 18.26 -0.68 -46.01
CA GLY A 149 18.47 -0.15 -44.70
C GLY A 149 17.85 1.23 -44.50
N THR A 150 18.26 1.93 -43.47
CA THR A 150 17.70 3.23 -43.11
C THR A 150 18.80 4.14 -42.56
N PHE A 151 18.67 5.44 -42.81
CA PHE A 151 19.50 6.45 -42.19
C PHE A 151 19.00 6.87 -40.79
N LEU A 152 17.78 6.45 -40.41
CA LEU A 152 17.21 6.81 -39.13
C LEU A 152 17.96 6.11 -37.99
N ALA A 153 18.23 6.84 -36.94
CA ALA A 153 18.65 6.23 -35.69
C ALA A 153 17.55 5.31 -35.13
N PRO A 154 17.88 4.29 -34.35
CA PRO A 154 16.88 3.57 -33.57
C PRO A 154 15.98 4.56 -32.81
N ASP A 155 14.68 4.22 -32.66
CA ASP A 155 13.66 5.06 -32.02
C ASP A 155 13.22 6.29 -32.83
N TYR A 156 13.66 6.46 -34.06
CA TYR A 156 13.25 7.60 -34.88
C TYR A 156 12.44 7.15 -36.10
N LYS A 157 11.52 8.02 -36.52
CA LYS A 157 10.67 7.84 -37.69
C LYS A 157 10.78 9.04 -38.62
N SER A 158 10.53 8.84 -39.91
CA SER A 158 10.27 9.90 -40.86
C SER A 158 8.79 9.97 -41.20
N VAL A 159 8.25 11.16 -41.27
CA VAL A 159 6.84 11.42 -41.62
C VAL A 159 6.81 12.43 -42.76
N GLU A 160 6.08 12.14 -43.83
CA GLU A 160 5.84 13.10 -44.91
C GLU A 160 4.95 14.25 -44.39
N THR A 161 5.36 15.49 -44.57
CA THR A 161 4.67 16.66 -44.01
C THR A 161 3.25 16.85 -44.54
N SER A 162 2.98 16.42 -45.76
CA SER A 162 1.67 16.24 -46.35
C SER A 162 1.78 15.22 -47.47
N ALA A 163 0.73 14.45 -47.70
CA ALA A 163 0.73 13.37 -48.67
C ALA A 163 1.16 13.85 -50.07
N GLY A 164 2.24 13.23 -50.62
CA GLY A 164 2.80 13.55 -51.92
C GLY A 164 3.65 14.81 -51.97
N SER A 165 3.95 15.46 -50.84
CA SER A 165 4.81 16.65 -50.84
C SER A 165 6.25 16.34 -51.14
N GLY A 166 6.70 15.13 -50.92
CA GLY A 166 8.12 14.76 -50.99
C GLY A 166 9.00 15.44 -49.96
N VAL A 167 8.39 15.93 -48.86
CA VAL A 167 9.09 16.59 -47.76
C VAL A 167 8.90 15.76 -46.49
N TRP A 168 9.98 15.29 -45.91
CA TRP A 168 10.01 14.39 -44.79
C TRP A 168 10.58 15.05 -43.57
N THR A 169 9.96 14.87 -42.41
CA THR A 169 10.47 15.29 -41.10
C THR A 169 10.83 14.10 -40.25
N VAL A 170 11.94 14.18 -39.52
CA VAL A 170 12.38 13.13 -38.62
C VAL A 170 12.12 13.54 -37.17
N SER A 171 11.52 12.65 -36.41
CA SER A 171 11.28 12.83 -34.99
C SER A 171 11.42 11.50 -34.24
N LYS A 172 11.64 11.60 -32.92
CA LYS A 172 11.64 10.43 -32.04
C LYS A 172 10.22 9.80 -32.02
N MET A 173 10.15 8.49 -32.05
CA MET A 173 8.89 7.75 -31.86
C MET A 173 8.44 7.86 -30.40
N THR A 174 7.15 8.02 -30.20
CA THR A 174 6.52 7.83 -28.92
C THR A 174 6.13 6.35 -28.73
N TRP A 175 5.93 5.91 -27.52
CA TRP A 175 5.69 4.49 -27.19
C TRP A 175 4.57 3.83 -28.03
N ASN A 176 3.52 4.58 -28.36
CA ASN A 176 2.36 4.09 -29.14
C ASN A 176 2.59 4.02 -30.66
N GLU A 177 3.74 4.47 -31.14
CA GLU A 177 4.11 4.46 -32.57
C GLU A 177 4.99 3.28 -32.94
N TYR A 178 5.48 2.53 -31.94
CA TYR A 178 6.21 1.29 -32.19
C TYR A 178 5.24 0.17 -32.64
N PRO A 179 5.72 -0.78 -33.49
CA PRO A 179 4.90 -1.90 -33.92
C PRO A 179 4.45 -2.80 -32.77
N GLU A 180 3.27 -3.41 -32.91
CA GLU A 180 2.74 -4.36 -31.90
C GLU A 180 3.40 -5.73 -31.98
N ASP A 181 3.98 -6.09 -33.12
CA ASP A 181 4.68 -7.34 -33.34
C ASP A 181 6.10 -7.39 -32.77
N ALA A 182 6.49 -6.36 -32.04
CA ALA A 182 7.83 -6.20 -31.46
C ALA A 182 8.99 -6.31 -32.46
N SER A 183 8.72 -6.15 -33.79
CA SER A 183 9.75 -6.13 -34.80
C SER A 183 10.74 -4.97 -34.65
N VAL A 184 10.28 -3.89 -34.00
CA VAL A 184 11.08 -2.76 -33.54
C VAL A 184 10.61 -2.38 -32.17
N VAL A 185 11.51 -2.33 -31.18
CA VAL A 185 11.20 -1.93 -29.79
C VAL A 185 11.99 -0.67 -29.42
N PRO A 186 11.56 0.12 -28.41
CA PRO A 186 12.35 1.24 -27.92
C PRO A 186 13.76 0.82 -27.54
N SER A 187 14.77 1.62 -27.88
CA SER A 187 16.17 1.31 -27.53
C SER A 187 16.45 1.27 -26.03
N GLY A 188 15.59 1.92 -25.25
CA GLY A 188 15.57 1.85 -23.78
C GLY A 188 15.05 0.52 -23.24
N LEU A 189 14.46 -0.36 -24.08
CA LEU A 189 13.96 -1.66 -23.70
C LEU A 189 14.93 -2.76 -24.17
N LEU A 190 15.65 -3.35 -23.22
CA LEU A 190 16.53 -4.47 -23.53
C LEU A 190 15.90 -5.79 -23.06
N ILE A 191 15.62 -6.64 -24.01
CA ILE A 191 15.08 -7.98 -23.77
C ILE A 191 16.23 -8.98 -23.94
N GLN A 192 16.65 -9.59 -22.83
CA GLN A 192 17.65 -10.65 -22.84
C GLN A 192 16.92 -12.00 -22.81
N GLU A 193 16.94 -12.68 -23.94
CA GLU A 193 16.42 -14.03 -24.03
C GLU A 193 17.42 -15.03 -23.44
N TYR A 194 16.89 -16.09 -22.87
CA TYR A 194 17.70 -17.19 -22.39
C TYR A 194 18.11 -18.08 -23.56
N THR A 195 19.40 -18.30 -23.77
CA THR A 195 19.94 -18.96 -24.97
C THR A 195 20.34 -20.43 -24.76
N ASN A 196 20.02 -21.08 -23.64
CA ASN A 196 20.41 -22.47 -23.42
C ASN A 196 19.21 -23.39 -23.11
N GLY A 197 19.06 -24.41 -23.94
CA GLY A 197 17.97 -25.37 -24.05
C GLY A 197 17.76 -26.34 -22.88
N ASP A 198 18.08 -25.99 -21.65
CA ASP A 198 17.75 -26.77 -20.48
C ASP A 198 16.59 -26.16 -19.71
N PHE A 199 15.38 -26.48 -20.19
CA PHE A 199 14.16 -26.24 -19.46
C PHE A 199 14.06 -27.22 -18.29
N ASN A 200 14.65 -26.89 -17.17
CA ASN A 200 14.36 -27.55 -15.92
C ASN A 200 13.57 -26.57 -15.05
N SER A 201 12.30 -26.85 -14.84
CA SER A 201 11.35 -26.07 -14.04
C SER A 201 11.84 -25.78 -12.59
N ASN A 202 12.96 -26.32 -12.17
CA ASN A 202 13.53 -26.16 -10.86
C ASN A 202 14.80 -25.27 -10.81
N ASN A 203 15.31 -24.77 -11.93
CA ASN A 203 16.62 -24.08 -11.94
C ASN A 203 16.56 -22.56 -12.14
N GLY A 204 15.42 -21.90 -12.01
CA GLY A 204 15.34 -20.43 -11.84
C GLY A 204 15.94 -19.58 -12.98
N ASN A 205 16.15 -20.13 -14.16
CA ASN A 205 16.73 -19.39 -15.30
C ASN A 205 15.65 -18.59 -16.00
N THR A 206 15.56 -17.34 -15.66
CA THR A 206 14.54 -16.39 -16.12
C THR A 206 15.14 -15.40 -17.11
N GLY A 207 14.42 -15.09 -18.19
CA GLY A 207 14.78 -13.98 -19.07
C GLY A 207 14.66 -12.64 -18.33
N THR A 208 15.55 -11.70 -18.62
CA THR A 208 15.54 -10.36 -18.03
C THR A 208 15.07 -9.33 -19.04
N ILE A 209 14.15 -8.45 -18.59
CA ILE A 209 13.71 -7.27 -19.33
C ILE A 209 14.24 -6.04 -18.59
N THR A 210 15.15 -5.30 -19.24
CA THR A 210 15.69 -4.07 -18.65
C THR A 210 15.01 -2.85 -19.27
N ILE A 211 14.51 -1.96 -18.40
CA ILE A 211 13.81 -0.72 -18.76
C ILE A 211 14.68 0.46 -18.39
N LYS A 212 14.97 1.36 -19.35
CA LYS A 212 15.92 2.47 -19.18
C LYS A 212 15.29 3.85 -19.35
N ASP A 213 14.13 3.96 -19.96
CA ASP A 213 13.47 5.23 -20.21
C ASP A 213 11.94 5.14 -20.24
N LYS A 214 11.31 6.30 -20.34
CA LYS A 214 9.84 6.45 -20.34
C LYS A 214 9.19 5.68 -21.50
N GLU A 215 9.76 5.78 -22.69
CA GLU A 215 9.18 5.13 -23.88
C GLU A 215 9.22 3.60 -23.75
N ALA A 216 10.33 3.07 -23.22
CA ALA A 216 10.47 1.66 -22.94
C ALA A 216 9.47 1.16 -21.87
N LEU A 217 9.28 1.92 -20.78
CA LEU A 217 8.32 1.57 -19.73
C LEU A 217 6.87 1.55 -20.28
N LEU A 218 6.48 2.58 -20.99
CA LEU A 218 5.13 2.71 -21.54
C LEU A 218 4.88 1.69 -22.65
N TYR A 219 5.85 1.44 -23.52
CA TYR A 219 5.76 0.42 -24.53
C TYR A 219 5.59 -0.96 -23.91
N PHE A 220 6.42 -1.31 -22.92
CA PHE A 220 6.29 -2.55 -22.16
C PHE A 220 4.89 -2.68 -21.54
N ALA A 221 4.41 -1.65 -20.88
CA ALA A 221 3.14 -1.68 -20.17
C ALA A 221 1.91 -1.84 -21.07
N TYR A 222 1.91 -1.21 -22.26
CA TYR A 222 0.71 -1.09 -23.09
C TYR A 222 0.78 -1.86 -24.43
N LYS A 223 1.95 -1.98 -25.02
CA LYS A 223 2.09 -2.68 -26.30
C LYS A 223 2.45 -4.14 -26.12
N LEU A 224 3.34 -4.41 -25.20
CA LEU A 224 3.74 -5.77 -24.91
C LEU A 224 2.79 -6.48 -23.93
N ASN A 225 1.74 -5.85 -23.47
CA ASN A 225 0.80 -6.35 -22.46
C ASN A 225 0.95 -7.87 -22.19
N PRO A 226 1.63 -8.28 -21.13
CA PRO A 226 2.01 -9.69 -20.94
C PRO A 226 0.82 -10.64 -20.96
N ALA A 227 -0.37 -10.20 -20.48
CA ALA A 227 -1.57 -11.03 -20.47
C ALA A 227 -2.10 -11.33 -21.88
N ALA A 228 -2.16 -10.32 -22.75
CA ALA A 228 -2.65 -10.51 -24.11
C ALA A 228 -1.69 -11.37 -24.93
N ALA A 229 -0.39 -11.19 -24.75
CA ALA A 229 0.63 -12.00 -25.41
C ALA A 229 0.64 -13.45 -24.88
N HIS A 230 0.38 -13.66 -23.58
CA HIS A 230 0.25 -14.97 -22.97
C HIS A 230 -0.98 -15.71 -23.51
N GLU A 231 -2.14 -15.05 -23.61
CA GLU A 231 -3.36 -15.62 -24.20
C GLU A 231 -3.14 -16.02 -25.67
N ALA A 232 -2.48 -15.17 -26.45
CA ALA A 232 -2.12 -15.47 -27.83
C ALA A 232 -1.14 -16.66 -27.94
N CYS A 233 -0.17 -16.75 -27.05
CA CYS A 233 0.80 -17.84 -26.99
C CYS A 233 0.15 -19.16 -26.54
N LEU A 234 -0.81 -19.14 -25.65
CA LEU A 234 -1.59 -20.32 -25.25
C LEU A 234 -2.50 -20.82 -26.38
N ALA A 235 -3.04 -19.92 -27.18
CA ALA A 235 -3.91 -20.25 -28.29
C ALA A 235 -3.14 -20.90 -29.48
N ASP A 236 -1.87 -20.51 -29.66
CA ASP A 236 -0.97 -21.03 -30.67
C ASP A 236 0.10 -21.95 -30.05
N HIS A 237 -0.22 -23.20 -29.81
CA HIS A 237 0.68 -24.21 -29.24
C HIS A 237 1.95 -24.50 -30.07
N SER A 238 2.21 -23.74 -31.13
CA SER A 238 3.37 -23.95 -32.02
C SER A 238 4.69 -23.47 -31.46
N HIS A 239 4.69 -22.73 -30.34
CA HIS A 239 5.89 -22.10 -29.72
C HIS A 239 6.42 -22.83 -28.48
N TRP A 240 6.40 -24.16 -28.47
CA TRP A 240 7.06 -24.95 -27.42
C TRP A 240 8.60 -24.85 -27.47
N ASP A 241 9.13 -24.15 -28.45
CA ASP A 241 10.57 -24.04 -28.73
C ASP A 241 11.25 -22.76 -28.12
N HIS A 242 10.73 -22.23 -27.00
CA HIS A 242 11.41 -21.24 -26.16
C HIS A 242 11.58 -19.81 -26.69
N THR A 243 10.91 -19.45 -27.79
CA THR A 243 10.99 -18.09 -28.34
C THR A 243 9.91 -17.13 -27.84
N CYS A 244 8.91 -17.63 -27.08
CA CYS A 244 7.87 -16.76 -26.53
C CYS A 244 8.35 -15.98 -25.32
N ILE A 245 8.56 -14.70 -25.48
CA ILE A 245 8.93 -13.77 -24.41
C ILE A 245 7.88 -13.76 -23.27
N TRP A 246 6.71 -14.32 -23.49
CA TRP A 246 5.51 -14.14 -22.67
C TRP A 246 4.99 -15.42 -22.03
N TYR A 247 5.67 -16.54 -22.13
CA TYR A 247 5.21 -17.80 -21.57
C TYR A 247 5.40 -17.83 -20.04
N GLY A 248 4.35 -17.42 -19.31
CA GLY A 248 4.38 -17.20 -17.89
C GLY A 248 4.34 -18.43 -16.99
N GLY A 249 4.12 -19.63 -17.49
CA GLY A 249 4.03 -20.83 -16.63
C GLY A 249 5.37 -21.48 -16.30
N ALA A 250 6.35 -21.30 -17.18
CA ALA A 250 7.66 -21.93 -17.07
C ALA A 250 8.82 -20.93 -17.17
N CYS A 251 8.58 -19.71 -17.63
CA CYS A 251 9.57 -18.64 -17.75
C CYS A 251 9.14 -17.46 -16.89
N ALA A 252 9.32 -17.52 -15.60
CA ALA A 252 9.22 -16.33 -14.76
C ALA A 252 10.18 -15.28 -15.33
N ARG A 253 9.72 -14.05 -15.54
CA ARG A 253 10.55 -12.99 -16.10
C ARG A 253 10.85 -11.95 -15.05
N HIS A 254 12.10 -11.61 -15.03
CA HIS A 254 12.65 -10.61 -14.15
C HIS A 254 12.67 -9.27 -14.90
N ILE A 255 11.95 -8.28 -14.38
CA ILE A 255 11.95 -6.92 -14.91
C ILE A 255 12.88 -6.08 -14.03
N VAL A 256 13.79 -5.38 -14.69
CA VAL A 256 14.78 -4.54 -14.01
C VAL A 256 14.64 -3.11 -14.50
N LEU A 257 14.48 -2.18 -13.56
CA LEU A 257 14.57 -0.76 -13.83
C LEU A 257 16.05 -0.34 -13.75
N ASN A 258 16.58 0.31 -14.78
CA ASN A 258 18.01 0.67 -14.86
C ASN A 258 18.25 2.18 -14.94
N ALA A 259 17.22 2.97 -14.70
CA ALA A 259 17.31 4.43 -14.60
C ALA A 259 16.06 4.98 -13.91
N ASP A 260 16.18 6.18 -13.35
CA ASP A 260 15.03 6.95 -12.88
C ASP A 260 14.15 7.34 -14.07
N ILE A 261 12.85 7.10 -13.97
CA ILE A 261 11.88 7.41 -15.01
C ILE A 261 10.87 8.44 -14.50
N ASP A 262 10.88 9.61 -15.11
CA ASP A 262 9.87 10.64 -14.94
C ASP A 262 8.82 10.53 -16.07
N LEU A 263 7.57 10.29 -15.70
CA LEU A 263 6.44 10.20 -16.63
C LEU A 263 5.83 11.56 -16.97
N GLU A 264 6.48 12.67 -16.56
CA GLU A 264 6.16 14.04 -17.00
C GLU A 264 4.69 14.45 -16.76
N ASN A 265 4.10 13.96 -15.66
CA ASN A 265 2.70 14.21 -15.28
C ASN A 265 1.67 13.70 -16.29
N ILE A 266 1.97 12.63 -17.01
CA ILE A 266 0.97 12.02 -17.89
C ILE A 266 -0.24 11.54 -17.08
N THR A 267 -1.38 11.50 -17.75
CA THR A 267 -2.61 10.91 -17.22
C THR A 267 -2.91 9.64 -17.99
N LEU A 268 -3.12 8.55 -17.26
CA LEU A 268 -3.46 7.24 -17.79
C LEU A 268 -4.87 6.86 -17.36
N GLU A 269 -5.57 6.10 -18.20
CA GLU A 269 -6.90 5.55 -17.86
C GLU A 269 -6.81 4.30 -16.98
N ASN A 270 -5.67 3.61 -16.96
CA ASN A 270 -5.37 2.49 -16.09
C ASN A 270 -3.86 2.44 -15.80
N GLY A 271 -3.45 1.64 -14.83
CA GLY A 271 -2.04 1.38 -14.56
C GLY A 271 -1.35 0.54 -15.63
N PHE A 272 -0.09 0.24 -15.38
CA PHE A 272 0.70 -0.62 -16.27
C PHE A 272 0.15 -2.04 -16.27
N GLY A 273 -0.13 -2.57 -17.39
CA GLY A 273 -0.77 -3.81 -17.75
C GLY A 273 -0.78 -4.96 -16.73
N ASN A 274 -1.30 -6.12 -17.08
CA ASN A 274 -1.32 -7.27 -16.19
C ASN A 274 0.09 -7.85 -16.01
N MET A 275 0.67 -7.63 -14.82
CA MET A 275 2.01 -8.05 -14.44
C MET A 275 2.06 -9.49 -13.90
N LYS A 276 1.01 -10.27 -14.11
CA LYS A 276 0.96 -11.67 -13.69
C LYS A 276 2.18 -12.43 -14.18
N ASP A 277 2.81 -13.18 -13.27
CA ASP A 277 4.01 -13.98 -13.53
C ASP A 277 5.33 -13.21 -13.74
N PHE A 278 5.34 -11.88 -13.51
CA PHE A 278 6.55 -11.07 -13.51
C PHE A 278 6.91 -10.63 -12.10
N ASP A 279 8.20 -10.63 -11.80
CA ASP A 279 8.76 -9.90 -10.67
C ASP A 279 9.43 -8.60 -11.17
N PHE A 280 9.44 -7.59 -10.32
CA PHE A 280 9.94 -6.26 -10.66
C PHE A 280 11.00 -5.81 -9.65
N ASP A 281 12.24 -5.63 -10.09
CA ASP A 281 13.32 -5.04 -9.30
C ASP A 281 13.59 -3.61 -9.77
N GLY A 282 13.27 -2.66 -8.92
CA GLY A 282 13.51 -1.24 -9.19
C GLY A 282 14.98 -0.84 -9.11
N GLN A 283 15.87 -1.66 -8.56
CA GLN A 283 17.30 -1.35 -8.35
C GLN A 283 17.51 0.02 -7.69
N ASP A 284 16.67 0.39 -6.75
CA ASP A 284 16.61 1.69 -6.08
C ASP A 284 16.32 2.90 -7.00
N HIS A 285 15.98 2.64 -8.26
CA HIS A 285 15.52 3.66 -9.19
C HIS A 285 14.07 4.07 -8.95
N LYS A 286 13.69 5.19 -9.56
CA LYS A 286 12.44 5.87 -9.33
C LYS A 286 11.52 5.85 -10.55
N ILE A 287 10.21 5.64 -10.30
CA ILE A 287 9.12 5.98 -11.24
C ILE A 287 8.34 7.13 -10.64
N SER A 288 8.15 8.22 -11.39
CA SER A 288 7.51 9.43 -10.87
C SER A 288 6.55 10.12 -11.84
N SER A 289 5.72 11.02 -11.28
CA SER A 289 4.92 12.00 -11.99
C SER A 289 3.88 11.38 -12.93
N VAL A 290 2.94 10.59 -12.38
CA VAL A 290 1.84 10.01 -13.14
C VAL A 290 0.52 10.09 -12.37
N THR A 291 -0.56 10.35 -13.10
CA THR A 291 -1.93 10.25 -12.59
C THR A 291 -2.66 9.12 -13.29
N ILE A 292 -3.27 8.22 -12.53
CA ILE A 292 -4.12 7.14 -13.02
C ILE A 292 -5.55 7.48 -12.65
N ASN A 293 -6.42 7.71 -13.65
CA ASN A 293 -7.83 8.00 -13.47
C ASN A 293 -8.67 6.82 -13.97
N TYR A 294 -8.85 5.83 -13.11
CA TYR A 294 -9.54 4.60 -13.47
C TYR A 294 -11.04 4.69 -13.14
N ASN A 295 -11.88 4.60 -14.17
CA ASN A 295 -13.33 4.66 -14.06
C ASN A 295 -14.02 3.28 -14.08
N GLY A 296 -13.25 2.20 -14.21
CA GLY A 296 -13.75 0.82 -14.20
C GLY A 296 -13.97 0.28 -12.79
N THR A 297 -14.31 -1.00 -12.73
CA THR A 297 -14.59 -1.75 -11.48
C THR A 297 -13.50 -2.77 -11.14
N ASP A 298 -12.51 -2.96 -12.02
CA ASP A 298 -11.41 -3.91 -11.82
C ASP A 298 -10.32 -3.35 -10.90
N ASN A 299 -9.35 -4.19 -10.58
CA ASN A 299 -8.18 -3.81 -9.80
C ASN A 299 -7.32 -2.76 -10.53
N THR A 300 -6.76 -1.80 -9.80
CA THR A 300 -5.88 -0.78 -10.37
C THR A 300 -4.79 -0.31 -9.41
N GLY A 301 -3.72 0.21 -9.98
CA GLY A 301 -2.53 0.73 -9.30
C GLY A 301 -1.48 1.06 -10.35
N LEU A 302 -0.28 1.45 -9.95
CA LEU A 302 0.81 1.64 -10.92
C LEU A 302 1.07 0.33 -11.69
N PHE A 303 1.15 -0.80 -10.98
CA PHE A 303 1.20 -2.14 -11.56
C PHE A 303 -0.13 -2.85 -11.32
N VAL A 304 -0.70 -3.43 -12.36
CA VAL A 304 -1.98 -4.14 -12.34
C VAL A 304 -1.77 -5.64 -12.48
N GLY A 305 -2.49 -6.43 -11.66
CA GLY A 305 -2.45 -7.90 -11.67
C GLY A 305 -1.46 -8.51 -10.70
N GLY A 306 -1.67 -9.78 -10.38
CA GLY A 306 -0.95 -10.53 -9.34
C GLY A 306 0.50 -10.81 -9.69
N ASN A 307 1.37 -9.81 -9.57
CA ASN A 307 2.81 -9.93 -9.81
C ASN A 307 3.49 -10.93 -8.86
N ARG A 308 4.67 -11.40 -9.22
CA ARG A 308 5.48 -12.33 -8.42
C ARG A 308 6.39 -11.65 -7.40
N GLY A 309 6.28 -10.36 -7.23
CA GLY A 309 7.02 -9.57 -6.25
C GLY A 309 7.48 -8.24 -6.83
N ILE A 310 7.66 -7.28 -5.93
CA ILE A 310 8.20 -5.96 -6.27
C ILE A 310 9.25 -5.62 -5.23
N SER A 311 10.44 -5.22 -5.67
CA SER A 311 11.52 -4.88 -4.76
C SER A 311 12.31 -3.64 -5.19
N ASN A 312 12.96 -3.00 -4.19
CA ASN A 312 13.95 -1.94 -4.41
C ASN A 312 13.46 -0.81 -5.34
N LEU A 313 12.23 -0.34 -5.16
CA LEU A 313 11.60 0.66 -6.03
C LEU A 313 11.23 1.93 -5.27
N VAL A 314 11.48 3.08 -5.90
CA VAL A 314 10.95 4.37 -5.43
C VAL A 314 9.78 4.81 -6.32
N VAL A 315 8.64 5.12 -5.71
CA VAL A 315 7.43 5.65 -6.37
C VAL A 315 7.15 7.04 -5.82
N GLU A 316 7.16 8.05 -6.69
CA GLU A 316 7.05 9.44 -6.26
C GLU A 316 6.05 10.25 -7.09
N ASN A 317 5.26 11.12 -6.44
CA ASN A 317 4.28 11.98 -7.11
C ASN A 317 3.29 11.19 -7.99
N VAL A 318 2.82 10.05 -7.49
CA VAL A 318 1.85 9.18 -8.17
C VAL A 318 0.48 9.36 -7.54
N LYS A 319 -0.52 9.58 -8.40
CA LYS A 319 -1.91 9.73 -7.98
C LYS A 319 -2.78 8.65 -8.63
N VAL A 320 -3.43 7.82 -7.82
CA VAL A 320 -4.37 6.78 -8.27
C VAL A 320 -5.78 7.14 -7.82
N ASN A 321 -6.67 7.38 -8.78
CA ASN A 321 -8.08 7.67 -8.55
C ASN A 321 -8.94 6.54 -9.11
N ALA A 322 -9.66 5.82 -8.26
CA ALA A 322 -10.57 4.75 -8.65
C ALA A 322 -11.94 4.89 -7.96
N PRO A 323 -12.71 5.97 -8.25
CA PRO A 323 -13.91 6.32 -7.48
C PRO A 323 -15.06 5.32 -7.64
N ASN A 324 -15.10 4.56 -8.71
CA ASN A 324 -16.21 3.65 -9.03
C ASN A 324 -15.99 2.21 -8.53
N GLY A 325 -14.82 1.89 -8.03
CA GLY A 325 -14.49 0.55 -7.56
C GLY A 325 -15.24 0.18 -6.28
N THR A 326 -16.11 -0.81 -6.34
CA THR A 326 -16.86 -1.33 -5.18
C THR A 326 -16.31 -2.66 -4.66
N GLU A 327 -15.64 -3.42 -5.53
CA GLU A 327 -15.10 -4.76 -5.22
C GLU A 327 -13.61 -4.89 -5.50
N ASN A 328 -12.98 -3.85 -6.03
CA ASN A 328 -11.60 -3.89 -6.52
C ASN A 328 -10.54 -3.62 -5.43
N ALA A 329 -9.35 -4.07 -5.72
CA ALA A 329 -8.13 -3.74 -4.99
C ALA A 329 -7.42 -2.55 -5.64
N VAL A 330 -7.02 -1.57 -4.84
CA VAL A 330 -6.36 -0.36 -5.31
C VAL A 330 -5.13 -0.04 -4.47
N GLY A 331 -4.00 0.08 -5.13
CA GLY A 331 -2.74 0.48 -4.48
C GLY A 331 -2.04 1.60 -5.25
N ILE A 332 -1.16 2.35 -4.59
CA ILE A 332 -0.30 3.29 -5.33
C ILE A 332 0.70 2.50 -6.17
N VAL A 333 1.34 1.48 -5.59
CA VAL A 333 2.33 0.67 -6.29
C VAL A 333 1.65 -0.47 -7.04
N SER A 334 0.90 -1.32 -6.36
CA SER A 334 0.26 -2.46 -7.00
C SER A 334 -1.20 -2.63 -6.59
N SER A 335 -2.02 -3.01 -7.54
CA SER A 335 -3.40 -3.43 -7.24
C SER A 335 -3.40 -4.67 -6.36
N ASP A 336 -2.72 -5.70 -6.78
CA ASP A 336 -2.61 -7.00 -6.12
C ASP A 336 -1.23 -7.62 -6.38
N ALA A 337 -0.79 -8.47 -5.46
CA ALA A 337 0.46 -9.21 -5.58
C ALA A 337 0.30 -10.64 -5.05
N ASN A 338 0.97 -11.59 -5.73
CA ASN A 338 0.96 -13.00 -5.35
C ASN A 338 2.24 -13.41 -4.58
N ALA A 339 3.13 -12.47 -4.34
CA ALA A 339 4.40 -12.71 -3.66
C ALA A 339 4.85 -11.50 -2.83
N ASP A 340 6.07 -11.52 -2.36
CA ASP A 340 6.60 -10.52 -1.42
C ASP A 340 6.85 -9.17 -2.09
N ILE A 341 6.58 -8.10 -1.35
CA ILE A 341 6.95 -6.74 -1.71
C ILE A 341 7.93 -6.22 -0.66
N THR A 342 9.14 -5.83 -1.10
CA THR A 342 10.21 -5.48 -0.17
C THR A 342 10.99 -4.23 -0.61
N ASN A 343 11.43 -3.43 0.37
CA ASN A 343 12.26 -2.25 0.14
C ASN A 343 11.64 -1.24 -0.85
N VAL A 344 10.32 -1.08 -0.84
CA VAL A 344 9.61 -0.13 -1.70
C VAL A 344 9.38 1.18 -0.94
N THR A 345 9.74 2.30 -1.54
CA THR A 345 9.47 3.64 -1.00
C THR A 345 8.41 4.35 -1.82
N VAL A 346 7.32 4.78 -1.18
CA VAL A 346 6.27 5.61 -1.80
C VAL A 346 6.26 6.97 -1.12
N ARG A 347 6.35 8.04 -1.89
CA ARG A 347 6.34 9.39 -1.32
C ARG A 347 5.56 10.40 -2.15
N ASN A 348 5.00 11.41 -1.46
CA ASN A 348 4.25 12.52 -2.07
C ASN A 348 3.14 12.04 -3.00
N SER A 349 2.47 10.95 -2.65
CA SER A 349 1.56 10.22 -3.53
C SER A 349 0.19 10.01 -2.88
N SER A 350 -0.81 9.66 -3.67
CA SER A 350 -2.15 9.41 -3.13
C SER A 350 -2.89 8.29 -3.86
N VAL A 351 -3.75 7.60 -3.12
CA VAL A 351 -4.70 6.63 -3.65
C VAL A 351 -6.10 6.90 -3.12
N THR A 352 -7.09 6.83 -4.00
CA THR A 352 -8.50 7.03 -3.65
C THR A 352 -9.37 5.96 -4.31
N GLY A 353 -10.22 5.32 -3.52
CA GLY A 353 -11.22 4.35 -3.98
C GLY A 353 -10.87 2.91 -3.64
N GLY A 354 -11.70 2.00 -4.12
CA GLY A 354 -11.53 0.56 -3.94
C GLY A 354 -12.11 -0.04 -2.66
N LYS A 355 -12.40 -1.34 -2.72
CA LYS A 355 -12.80 -2.15 -1.57
C LYS A 355 -11.61 -2.39 -0.64
N TYR A 356 -10.46 -2.70 -1.23
CA TYR A 356 -9.21 -2.93 -0.53
C TYR A 356 -8.20 -1.87 -0.97
N THR A 357 -7.80 -0.99 -0.07
CA THR A 357 -6.95 0.15 -0.44
C THR A 357 -5.72 0.25 0.46
N GLY A 358 -4.55 0.32 -0.15
CA GLY A 358 -3.27 0.49 0.53
C GLY A 358 -2.29 1.37 -0.24
N ALA A 359 -1.31 1.96 0.42
CA ALA A 359 -0.28 2.73 -0.28
C ALA A 359 0.63 1.84 -1.12
N ILE A 360 1.01 0.69 -0.60
CA ILE A 360 1.86 -0.25 -1.34
C ILE A 360 0.97 -1.16 -2.20
N VAL A 361 0.01 -1.83 -1.60
CA VAL A 361 -0.81 -2.82 -2.33
C VAL A 361 -2.24 -2.86 -1.81
N GLY A 362 -3.20 -2.99 -2.75
CA GLY A 362 -4.61 -3.16 -2.40
C GLY A 362 -4.89 -4.54 -1.80
N TYR A 363 -4.44 -5.60 -2.47
CA TYR A 363 -4.63 -7.00 -2.08
C TYR A 363 -3.32 -7.78 -2.19
N ASN A 364 -2.92 -8.51 -1.16
CA ASN A 364 -1.64 -9.24 -1.17
C ASN A 364 -1.76 -10.67 -0.61
N TYR A 365 -1.04 -11.60 -1.25
CA TYR A 365 -0.88 -12.98 -0.81
C TYR A 365 0.49 -13.26 -0.16
N GLY A 366 1.47 -12.38 -0.36
CA GLY A 366 2.83 -12.50 0.16
C GLY A 366 3.09 -11.57 1.34
N SER A 367 4.36 -11.47 1.72
CA SER A 367 4.84 -10.56 2.76
C SER A 367 5.05 -9.14 2.23
N VAL A 368 4.98 -8.14 3.13
CA VAL A 368 5.36 -6.75 2.81
C VAL A 368 6.31 -6.25 3.89
N ALA A 369 7.57 -6.06 3.52
CA ALA A 369 8.62 -5.77 4.49
C ALA A 369 9.55 -4.62 4.08
N ASN A 370 10.02 -3.87 5.09
CA ASN A 370 11.00 -2.78 4.94
C ASN A 370 10.57 -1.69 3.95
N CYS A 371 9.26 -1.50 3.77
CA CYS A 371 8.74 -0.47 2.89
C CYS A 371 8.59 0.87 3.64
N LYS A 372 8.68 1.97 2.88
CA LYS A 372 8.52 3.33 3.40
C LYS A 372 7.39 4.04 2.69
N VAL A 373 6.53 4.72 3.46
CA VAL A 373 5.46 5.57 2.93
C VAL A 373 5.58 6.95 3.55
N GLU A 374 5.80 7.97 2.73
CA GLU A 374 6.11 9.32 3.20
C GLU A 374 5.18 10.35 2.56
N ASN A 375 4.53 11.19 3.38
CA ASN A 375 3.65 12.27 2.94
C ASN A 375 2.57 11.82 1.94
N CYS A 376 1.92 10.69 2.22
CA CYS A 376 0.93 10.09 1.33
C CYS A 376 -0.48 10.15 1.91
N THR A 377 -1.48 10.10 1.04
CA THR A 377 -2.89 9.95 1.42
C THR A 377 -3.44 8.64 0.88
N VAL A 378 -3.98 7.82 1.78
CA VAL A 378 -4.65 6.56 1.48
C VAL A 378 -6.10 6.68 1.86
N SER A 379 -7.00 6.59 0.89
CA SER A 379 -8.43 6.81 1.06
C SER A 379 -9.24 5.73 0.34
N GLY A 380 -10.04 4.95 1.05
CA GLY A 380 -10.76 3.82 0.47
C GLY A 380 -12.16 3.63 1.03
N ARG A 381 -12.92 2.67 0.45
CA ARG A 381 -14.35 2.48 0.73
C ARG A 381 -14.67 1.51 1.87
N TYR A 382 -13.86 0.47 2.04
CA TYR A 382 -14.16 -0.58 3.03
C TYR A 382 -12.96 -0.91 3.89
N LYS A 383 -11.92 -1.53 3.34
CA LYS A 383 -10.77 -2.03 4.08
C LYS A 383 -9.54 -1.25 3.66
N VAL A 384 -9.11 -0.36 4.53
CA VAL A 384 -8.11 0.65 4.24
C VAL A 384 -6.94 0.50 5.20
N GLY A 385 -5.76 0.29 4.66
CA GLY A 385 -4.52 0.24 5.44
C GLY A 385 -3.46 1.18 4.92
N GLY A 386 -2.62 1.68 5.79
CA GLY A 386 -1.54 2.57 5.39
C GLY A 386 -0.54 1.94 4.42
N ILE A 387 -0.40 0.61 4.47
CA ILE A 387 0.44 -0.20 3.58
C ILE A 387 -0.42 -1.08 2.69
N ILE A 388 -1.32 -1.88 3.28
CA ILE A 388 -2.05 -2.96 2.63
C ILE A 388 -3.54 -2.83 2.93
N GLY A 389 -4.39 -2.90 1.89
CA GLY A 389 -5.84 -2.93 2.08
C GLY A 389 -6.33 -4.27 2.63
N TYR A 390 -5.93 -5.35 2.01
CA TYR A 390 -6.30 -6.72 2.38
C TYR A 390 -5.11 -7.67 2.19
N ILE A 391 -4.87 -8.52 3.17
CA ILE A 391 -3.83 -9.53 3.11
C ILE A 391 -4.43 -10.91 3.40
N CYS A 392 -4.04 -11.89 2.60
CA CYS A 392 -4.30 -13.29 2.89
C CYS A 392 -3.07 -14.14 2.54
N ASN A 393 -3.12 -15.41 2.85
CA ASN A 393 -2.11 -16.36 2.39
C ASN A 393 -2.77 -17.51 1.63
N SER A 394 -2.01 -18.15 0.78
CA SER A 394 -2.35 -19.42 0.18
C SER A 394 -1.56 -20.53 0.87
N ASN A 395 -2.23 -21.66 1.16
CA ASN A 395 -1.57 -22.90 1.60
C ASN A 395 -0.69 -22.79 2.85
N ASP A 396 -1.12 -22.04 3.86
CA ASP A 396 -0.42 -21.90 5.15
C ASP A 396 1.03 -21.37 5.07
N VAL A 397 1.39 -20.71 3.99
CA VAL A 397 2.67 -20.01 3.89
C VAL A 397 2.65 -18.79 4.81
N PRO A 398 3.62 -18.64 5.73
CA PRO A 398 3.66 -17.48 6.61
C PRO A 398 3.75 -16.16 5.85
N THR A 399 2.95 -15.19 6.28
CA THR A 399 2.90 -13.84 5.70
C THR A 399 3.41 -12.84 6.72
N TYR A 400 4.38 -12.02 6.35
CA TYR A 400 5.04 -11.07 7.25
C TYR A 400 4.80 -9.64 6.77
N VAL A 401 4.29 -8.79 7.69
CA VAL A 401 4.19 -7.34 7.46
C VAL A 401 5.08 -6.67 8.50
N THR A 402 6.35 -6.45 8.14
CA THR A 402 7.38 -6.15 9.14
C THR A 402 8.32 -5.02 8.71
N GLY A 403 8.77 -4.23 9.69
CA GLY A 403 9.79 -3.22 9.49
C GLY A 403 9.37 -2.05 8.58
N ASN A 404 8.07 -1.86 8.35
CA ASN A 404 7.59 -0.78 7.49
C ASN A 404 7.51 0.54 8.26
N VAL A 405 7.82 1.65 7.58
CA VAL A 405 7.85 2.99 8.15
C VAL A 405 6.90 3.92 7.42
N LEU A 406 5.92 4.46 8.14
CA LEU A 406 4.97 5.44 7.62
C LEU A 406 5.18 6.80 8.32
N THR A 407 5.46 7.83 7.53
CA THR A 407 5.72 9.19 8.03
C THR A 407 4.87 10.22 7.30
N GLY A 408 4.10 11.03 8.03
CA GLY A 408 3.22 12.04 7.44
C GLY A 408 2.07 11.45 6.60
N VAL A 409 1.63 10.22 6.91
CA VAL A 409 0.62 9.50 6.14
C VAL A 409 -0.78 9.78 6.69
N THR A 410 -1.72 10.07 5.79
CA THR A 410 -3.14 10.15 6.13
C THR A 410 -3.85 8.89 5.65
N VAL A 411 -4.47 8.14 6.59
CA VAL A 411 -5.29 6.95 6.28
C VAL A 411 -6.73 7.22 6.69
N LYS A 412 -7.66 7.16 5.72
CA LYS A 412 -9.07 7.49 5.98
C LYS A 412 -10.04 6.66 5.13
N GLY A 413 -11.29 6.55 5.60
CA GLY A 413 -12.40 6.06 4.79
C GLY A 413 -12.98 7.18 3.92
N GLU A 414 -13.49 6.85 2.75
CA GLU A 414 -14.26 7.75 1.90
C GLU A 414 -15.72 7.33 1.85
N ASP A 415 -16.59 8.21 2.33
CA ASP A 415 -18.04 8.04 2.22
C ASP A 415 -18.49 8.48 0.80
N LEU A 416 -18.34 7.57 -0.15
CA LEU A 416 -18.79 7.79 -1.53
C LEU A 416 -20.28 7.48 -1.72
N VAL A 417 -20.94 6.93 -0.69
CA VAL A 417 -22.40 6.70 -0.64
C VAL A 417 -22.87 7.11 0.74
N ALA A 418 -23.55 8.24 0.84
CA ALA A 418 -24.04 8.79 2.09
C ALA A 418 -24.79 7.74 2.94
N GLY A 419 -24.33 7.52 4.18
CA GLY A 419 -24.97 6.66 5.18
C GLY A 419 -24.49 5.20 5.23
N LYS A 420 -23.40 4.82 4.53
CA LYS A 420 -22.77 3.49 4.67
C LYS A 420 -21.34 3.63 5.23
N ASN A 421 -21.25 3.89 6.52
CA ASN A 421 -19.98 4.06 7.24
C ASN A 421 -19.45 2.73 7.82
N ASN A 422 -19.25 1.70 7.02
CA ASN A 422 -18.65 0.44 7.47
C ASN A 422 -17.18 0.37 7.07
N PHE A 423 -16.41 1.41 7.42
CA PHE A 423 -14.98 1.42 7.16
C PHE A 423 -14.23 0.58 8.18
N VAL A 424 -13.37 -0.27 7.69
CA VAL A 424 -12.36 -0.95 8.50
C VAL A 424 -11.00 -0.32 8.17
N ILE A 425 -10.43 0.36 9.12
CA ILE A 425 -9.19 1.12 8.92
C ILE A 425 -8.13 0.61 9.89
N GLY A 426 -6.95 0.22 9.36
CA GLY A 426 -5.76 -0.06 10.15
C GLY A 426 -4.64 0.92 9.83
N LYS A 427 -3.75 1.19 10.79
CA LYS A 427 -2.58 2.04 10.54
C LYS A 427 -1.69 1.45 9.45
N ILE A 428 -1.55 0.14 9.43
CA ILE A 428 -0.69 -0.65 8.54
C ILE A 428 -1.52 -1.49 7.57
N VAL A 429 -2.40 -2.34 8.09
CA VAL A 429 -3.22 -3.30 7.33
C VAL A 429 -4.69 -3.04 7.57
N GLY A 430 -5.48 -2.88 6.51
CA GLY A 430 -6.94 -2.71 6.62
C GLY A 430 -7.62 -3.99 7.10
N ASN A 431 -7.35 -5.11 6.44
CA ASN A 431 -7.91 -6.40 6.81
C ASN A 431 -6.89 -7.54 6.68
N TRP A 432 -6.85 -8.40 7.68
CA TRP A 432 -5.97 -9.55 7.74
C TRP A 432 -6.76 -10.85 7.65
N ASN A 433 -6.47 -11.66 6.64
CA ASN A 433 -7.02 -13.01 6.47
C ASN A 433 -5.93 -14.09 6.24
N ALA A 434 -4.70 -13.81 6.64
CA ALA A 434 -3.64 -14.81 6.58
C ALA A 434 -3.72 -15.78 7.78
N THR A 435 -3.55 -17.08 7.53
CA THR A 435 -3.64 -18.13 8.56
C THR A 435 -2.41 -18.17 9.43
N VAL A 436 -1.27 -17.83 8.88
CA VAL A 436 0.03 -17.83 9.54
C VAL A 436 0.77 -16.57 9.16
N GLY A 437 1.39 -15.88 10.10
CA GLY A 437 2.14 -14.66 9.77
C GLY A 437 2.29 -13.70 10.97
N GLU A 438 2.90 -12.56 10.74
CA GLU A 438 3.23 -11.58 11.77
C GLU A 438 3.08 -10.15 11.23
N CYS A 439 2.53 -9.26 12.05
CA CYS A 439 2.55 -7.82 11.81
C CYS A 439 3.31 -7.15 12.95
N SER A 440 4.59 -6.82 12.73
CA SER A 440 5.48 -6.35 13.81
C SER A 440 6.55 -5.37 13.32
N GLY A 441 7.13 -4.62 14.25
CA GLY A 441 8.23 -3.69 13.95
C GLY A 441 7.85 -2.56 12.98
N ASN A 442 6.54 -2.34 12.72
CA ASN A 442 6.06 -1.25 11.88
C ASN A 442 5.94 0.04 12.69
N THR A 443 6.16 1.18 12.05
CA THR A 443 5.99 2.50 12.67
C THR A 443 5.02 3.36 11.88
N PHE A 444 4.17 4.11 12.59
CA PHE A 444 3.20 5.01 11.99
C PHE A 444 3.29 6.41 12.62
N SER A 445 3.47 7.40 11.78
CA SER A 445 3.36 8.82 12.12
C SER A 445 2.51 9.52 11.08
N GLY A 446 1.31 9.97 11.49
CA GLY A 446 0.36 10.56 10.56
C GLY A 446 -1.02 10.77 11.18
N THR A 447 -2.04 10.86 10.34
CA THR A 447 -3.44 11.08 10.71
C THR A 447 -4.29 9.88 10.31
N THR A 448 -4.98 9.29 11.28
CA THR A 448 -5.95 8.21 11.05
C THR A 448 -6.93 8.12 12.23
N VAL A 449 -8.10 7.55 12.00
CA VAL A 449 -9.04 7.15 13.08
C VAL A 449 -8.72 5.77 13.63
N ALA A 450 -7.82 5.01 12.99
CA ALA A 450 -7.41 3.69 13.45
C ALA A 450 -6.57 3.78 14.73
N THR A 451 -6.90 2.99 15.73
CA THR A 451 -6.13 2.83 16.95
C THR A 451 -5.07 1.74 16.85
N GLU A 452 -5.32 0.74 16.01
CA GLU A 452 -4.50 -0.47 15.85
C GLU A 452 -3.79 -0.52 14.50
N ASP A 453 -2.74 -1.32 14.42
CA ASP A 453 -2.00 -1.55 13.18
C ASP A 453 -2.81 -2.34 12.16
N ILE A 454 -3.67 -3.24 12.62
CA ILE A 454 -4.59 -4.02 11.78
C ILE A 454 -6.02 -3.60 12.11
N GLY A 455 -6.79 -3.24 11.10
CA GLY A 455 -8.18 -2.78 11.26
C GLY A 455 -9.15 -3.90 11.60
N GLU A 456 -9.12 -5.01 10.87
CA GLU A 456 -10.00 -6.17 11.07
C GLU A 456 -9.25 -7.48 10.78
N ILE A 457 -9.64 -8.53 11.49
CA ILE A 457 -9.23 -9.89 11.17
C ILE A 457 -10.46 -10.76 10.92
N GLU A 458 -10.53 -11.34 9.75
CA GLU A 458 -11.63 -12.25 9.41
C GLU A 458 -11.47 -13.57 10.15
N SER A 459 -12.41 -13.85 11.07
CA SER A 459 -12.49 -15.10 11.83
C SER A 459 -11.31 -15.40 12.76
N ARG A 460 -10.46 -14.43 13.09
CA ARG A 460 -9.26 -14.64 13.90
C ARG A 460 -9.03 -13.51 14.89
N CYS A 461 -8.37 -13.86 15.98
CA CYS A 461 -8.00 -12.92 17.03
C CYS A 461 -6.59 -12.34 16.76
N ILE A 462 -6.43 -11.04 16.87
CA ILE A 462 -5.11 -10.41 16.92
C ILE A 462 -4.55 -10.57 18.32
N VAL A 463 -3.34 -11.08 18.41
CA VAL A 463 -2.62 -11.22 19.66
C VAL A 463 -1.42 -10.29 19.66
N THR A 464 -1.34 -9.42 20.65
CA THR A 464 -0.18 -8.55 20.88
C THR A 464 0.48 -8.96 22.17
N VAL A 465 1.77 -9.23 22.11
CA VAL A 465 2.59 -9.67 23.24
C VAL A 465 3.71 -8.65 23.44
N ASN A 466 3.82 -8.03 24.62
CA ASN A 466 4.78 -6.96 24.92
C ASN A 466 4.79 -5.84 23.85
N GLY A 467 3.62 -5.47 23.32
CA GLY A 467 3.50 -4.45 22.28
C GLY A 467 3.84 -4.91 20.84
N VAL A 468 4.22 -6.16 20.65
CA VAL A 468 4.49 -6.74 19.33
C VAL A 468 3.29 -7.54 18.84
N THR A 469 2.73 -7.18 17.69
CA THR A 469 1.62 -7.92 17.07
C THR A 469 2.12 -9.25 16.53
N GLN A 470 1.57 -10.34 17.07
CA GLN A 470 1.86 -11.71 16.72
C GLN A 470 0.96 -12.21 15.58
N LEU A 471 1.18 -13.45 15.20
CA LEU A 471 0.34 -14.17 14.24
C LEU A 471 -1.13 -14.17 14.69
N PRO A 472 -2.08 -13.94 13.78
CA PRO A 472 -3.48 -14.13 14.06
C PRO A 472 -3.74 -15.57 14.50
N GLN A 473 -4.47 -15.73 15.59
CA GLN A 473 -4.87 -17.03 16.09
C GLN A 473 -6.35 -17.27 15.83
N ASN A 474 -6.76 -18.53 15.69
CA ASN A 474 -8.19 -18.85 15.64
C ASN A 474 -8.85 -18.33 16.93
N ALA A 475 -9.97 -17.62 16.79
CA ALA A 475 -10.69 -17.02 17.92
C ALA A 475 -11.52 -18.07 18.71
N THR A 476 -10.92 -19.21 19.06
CA THR A 476 -11.50 -20.18 19.98
C THR A 476 -11.03 -19.89 21.40
N ALA A 477 -11.87 -20.18 22.38
CA ALA A 477 -11.49 -20.05 23.79
C ALA A 477 -10.19 -20.82 24.12
N GLU A 478 -10.02 -22.00 23.54
CA GLU A 478 -8.82 -22.81 23.72
C GLU A 478 -7.57 -22.12 23.18
N THR A 479 -7.61 -21.65 21.95
CA THR A 479 -6.46 -20.97 21.31
C THR A 479 -6.07 -19.70 22.05
N ILE A 480 -7.05 -18.88 22.43
CA ILE A 480 -6.78 -17.63 23.13
C ILE A 480 -6.27 -17.90 24.55
N ASN A 481 -6.87 -18.85 25.27
CA ASN A 481 -6.40 -19.27 26.59
C ASN A 481 -4.95 -19.78 26.53
N LYS A 482 -4.64 -20.58 25.52
CA LYS A 482 -3.28 -21.07 25.30
C LYS A 482 -2.29 -19.91 25.08
N VAL A 483 -2.63 -18.95 24.23
CA VAL A 483 -1.80 -17.75 24.00
C VAL A 483 -1.58 -16.97 25.31
N ILE A 484 -2.62 -16.76 26.10
CA ILE A 484 -2.50 -16.03 27.36
C ILE A 484 -1.62 -16.79 28.37
N THR A 485 -1.73 -18.12 28.42
CA THR A 485 -1.02 -18.92 29.43
C THR A 485 0.41 -19.27 29.03
N GLU A 486 0.67 -19.49 27.74
CA GLU A 486 1.95 -20.03 27.23
C GLU A 486 2.85 -18.96 26.63
N SER A 487 2.40 -17.69 26.48
CA SER A 487 3.22 -16.64 25.89
C SER A 487 4.51 -16.43 26.65
N LYS A 488 5.63 -16.62 25.96
CA LYS A 488 6.99 -16.40 26.47
C LYS A 488 7.72 -15.44 25.53
N ASP A 489 8.60 -14.62 26.11
CA ASP A 489 9.52 -13.82 25.33
C ASP A 489 10.65 -14.66 24.71
N ALA A 490 11.55 -14.02 23.97
CA ALA A 490 12.68 -14.70 23.31
C ALA A 490 13.63 -15.37 24.32
N GLU A 491 13.67 -14.91 25.55
CA GLU A 491 14.48 -15.45 26.66
C GLU A 491 13.75 -16.56 27.42
N GLY A 492 12.50 -16.88 27.04
CA GLY A 492 11.69 -17.93 27.66
C GLY A 492 10.96 -17.52 28.94
N ASN A 493 10.96 -16.22 29.31
CA ASN A 493 10.19 -15.72 30.44
C ASN A 493 8.73 -15.57 30.08
N VAL A 494 7.85 -15.69 31.07
CA VAL A 494 6.42 -15.46 30.88
C VAL A 494 6.15 -14.02 30.49
N VAL A 495 5.45 -13.81 29.37
CA VAL A 495 5.06 -12.50 28.90
C VAL A 495 4.05 -11.87 29.87
N LYS A 496 4.29 -10.62 30.26
CA LYS A 496 3.47 -9.92 31.24
C LYS A 496 2.28 -9.18 30.64
N ASP A 497 2.45 -8.59 29.47
CA ASP A 497 1.41 -7.84 28.78
C ASP A 497 0.91 -8.57 27.54
N VAL A 498 -0.36 -8.96 27.56
CA VAL A 498 -1.05 -9.63 26.44
C VAL A 498 -2.27 -8.83 26.08
N LYS A 499 -2.38 -8.42 24.82
CA LYS A 499 -3.57 -7.76 24.27
C LYS A 499 -4.20 -8.65 23.21
N LEU A 500 -5.50 -8.86 23.32
CA LEU A 500 -6.31 -9.65 22.40
C LEU A 500 -7.36 -8.74 21.78
N ALA A 501 -7.30 -8.54 20.47
CA ALA A 501 -8.38 -7.91 19.71
C ALA A 501 -9.27 -9.01 19.12
N LEU A 502 -10.54 -9.00 19.50
CA LEU A 502 -11.50 -10.01 19.06
C LEU A 502 -12.08 -9.67 17.68
N PRO A 503 -12.33 -10.66 16.81
CA PRO A 503 -13.02 -10.45 15.54
C PRO A 503 -14.41 -9.85 15.74
N SER A 504 -14.85 -8.99 14.82
CA SER A 504 -16.21 -8.43 14.81
C SER A 504 -17.29 -9.52 14.90
N LYS A 505 -18.30 -9.28 15.72
CA LYS A 505 -19.47 -10.16 15.92
C LYS A 505 -19.13 -11.56 16.44
N SER A 506 -17.95 -11.77 17.00
CA SER A 506 -17.56 -13.04 17.60
C SER A 506 -18.06 -13.19 19.03
N THR A 507 -18.33 -14.44 19.43
CA THR A 507 -18.51 -14.82 20.84
C THR A 507 -17.27 -15.57 21.30
N PHE A 508 -16.67 -15.08 22.37
CA PHE A 508 -15.49 -15.65 22.97
C PHE A 508 -15.80 -16.21 24.36
N GLU A 509 -15.60 -17.51 24.53
CA GLU A 509 -15.82 -18.18 25.81
C GLU A 509 -14.55 -18.11 26.66
N LEU A 510 -14.56 -17.27 27.69
CA LEU A 510 -13.47 -17.23 28.66
C LEU A 510 -13.56 -18.46 29.58
N ASN A 511 -12.45 -19.15 29.83
CA ASN A 511 -12.45 -20.36 30.65
C ASN A 511 -11.38 -20.34 31.75
N ASN A 512 -11.46 -21.28 32.70
CA ASN A 512 -10.54 -21.42 33.82
C ASN A 512 -9.12 -21.86 33.45
N GLY A 513 -8.86 -22.28 32.22
CA GLY A 513 -7.54 -22.68 31.75
C GLY A 513 -6.50 -21.55 31.73
N LEU A 514 -6.94 -20.32 31.97
CA LEU A 514 -6.06 -19.18 32.11
C LEU A 514 -5.37 -19.07 33.48
N ALA A 515 -5.79 -19.87 34.45
CA ALA A 515 -5.17 -19.90 35.75
C ALA A 515 -4.09 -20.97 35.71
N HIS A 516 -2.84 -20.71 35.74
CA HIS A 516 -1.96 -21.54 36.57
C HIS A 516 -0.48 -21.46 36.30
N GLU A 517 0.21 -21.70 37.32
CA GLU A 517 1.58 -22.17 37.53
C GLU A 517 2.65 -21.25 36.93
N GLY A 518 3.13 -20.33 37.74
CA GLY A 518 4.27 -19.47 37.43
C GLY A 518 4.06 -18.02 37.82
N ASP A 519 4.69 -17.11 37.18
CA ASP A 519 4.68 -15.70 37.50
C ASP A 519 3.27 -15.09 37.36
N LYS A 520 2.74 -14.59 38.45
CA LYS A 520 1.35 -14.25 38.69
C LYS A 520 0.98 -12.81 38.31
N SER A 521 1.86 -12.06 37.66
CA SER A 521 1.67 -10.62 37.41
C SER A 521 1.38 -10.30 35.95
N ARG A 522 0.40 -11.00 35.34
CA ARG A 522 0.02 -10.74 33.96
C ARG A 522 -1.01 -9.61 33.85
N LYS A 523 -0.87 -8.82 32.77
CA LYS A 523 -1.89 -7.89 32.31
C LYS A 523 -2.48 -8.40 31.01
N VAL A 524 -3.77 -8.69 31.04
CA VAL A 524 -4.51 -9.17 29.88
C VAL A 524 -5.54 -8.13 29.47
N THR A 525 -5.47 -7.64 28.25
CA THR A 525 -6.44 -6.70 27.69
C THR A 525 -7.21 -7.39 26.55
N ILE A 526 -8.53 -7.43 26.65
CA ILE A 526 -9.44 -7.95 25.64
C ILE A 526 -10.21 -6.79 25.04
N VAL A 527 -10.07 -6.60 23.73
CA VAL A 527 -10.62 -5.45 23.00
C VAL A 527 -11.55 -5.89 21.88
N GLY A 528 -12.66 -5.21 21.75
CA GLY A 528 -13.60 -5.34 20.63
C GLY A 528 -13.95 -4.01 19.99
N ASP A 529 -14.92 -4.04 19.07
CA ASP A 529 -15.52 -2.89 18.40
C ASP A 529 -16.96 -2.61 18.87
N GLY A 530 -17.40 -3.27 19.96
CA GLY A 530 -18.76 -3.19 20.50
C GLY A 530 -19.70 -4.28 20.02
N THR A 531 -19.29 -5.12 19.07
CA THR A 531 -20.11 -6.20 18.50
C THR A 531 -19.80 -7.58 19.08
N GLN A 532 -18.70 -7.71 19.82
CA GLN A 532 -18.24 -8.97 20.40
C GLN A 532 -18.88 -9.26 21.75
N THR A 533 -19.02 -10.54 22.02
CA THR A 533 -19.45 -11.04 23.34
C THR A 533 -18.32 -11.85 23.97
N VAL A 534 -17.98 -11.53 25.21
CA VAL A 534 -17.13 -12.35 26.07
C VAL A 534 -18.02 -13.11 27.06
N ASP A 535 -18.17 -14.40 26.87
CA ASP A 535 -18.97 -15.26 27.74
C ASP A 535 -18.10 -15.77 28.89
N VAL A 536 -18.35 -15.27 30.08
CA VAL A 536 -17.67 -15.66 31.32
C VAL A 536 -18.41 -16.82 32.01
N ALA A 537 -19.73 -16.90 31.81
CA ALA A 537 -20.60 -17.82 32.54
C ALA A 537 -20.43 -19.27 32.15
N LYS A 538 -20.24 -19.54 30.86
CA LYS A 538 -20.25 -20.90 30.31
C LYS A 538 -19.20 -21.82 30.90
N ASN A 539 -18.04 -21.29 31.17
CA ASN A 539 -16.88 -22.04 31.66
C ASN A 539 -16.49 -21.72 33.11
N ALA A 540 -17.38 -21.05 33.85
CA ALA A 540 -17.16 -20.79 35.26
C ALA A 540 -17.00 -22.12 36.02
N ALA A 541 -15.97 -22.23 36.86
CA ALA A 541 -15.73 -23.42 37.64
C ALA A 541 -16.85 -23.61 38.64
N LYS A 542 -17.53 -24.74 38.56
CA LYS A 542 -18.49 -25.19 39.58
C LYS A 542 -17.72 -25.96 40.64
N ALA A 543 -16.96 -25.25 41.49
CA ALA A 543 -16.46 -25.85 42.70
C ALA A 543 -17.49 -25.55 43.80
N GLU A 544 -17.99 -26.57 44.46
CA GLU A 544 -18.95 -26.53 45.61
C GLU A 544 -19.57 -25.16 45.91
N GLY A 545 -20.48 -24.69 45.04
CA GLY A 545 -21.24 -23.46 45.24
C GLY A 545 -20.64 -22.16 44.67
N ALA A 546 -19.49 -22.21 43.99
CA ALA A 546 -18.88 -21.05 43.31
C ALA A 546 -18.95 -21.18 41.79
N ASN A 547 -19.49 -20.20 41.13
CA ASN A 547 -19.57 -20.11 39.66
C ASN A 547 -18.69 -18.93 39.18
N HIS A 548 -17.38 -19.00 39.40
CA HIS A 548 -16.48 -17.96 38.98
C HIS A 548 -15.25 -18.51 38.25
N LEU A 549 -14.68 -17.67 37.40
CA LEU A 549 -13.39 -17.93 36.80
C LEU A 549 -12.27 -17.53 37.77
N ASN A 550 -11.35 -18.43 38.03
CA ASN A 550 -10.29 -18.21 38.99
C ASN A 550 -8.97 -17.90 38.28
N TYR A 551 -8.61 -16.65 38.28
CA TYR A 551 -7.30 -16.16 37.82
C TYR A 551 -6.47 -15.79 39.03
N GLN A 552 -5.22 -16.15 39.02
CA GLN A 552 -4.37 -16.01 40.20
C GLN A 552 -4.22 -14.55 40.63
N ARG A 553 -3.99 -14.33 41.91
CA ARG A 553 -3.62 -13.06 42.51
C ARG A 553 -2.39 -12.50 41.83
N GLY A 554 -2.35 -11.19 41.56
CA GLY A 554 -1.33 -10.48 40.79
C GLY A 554 -1.71 -10.18 39.34
N SER A 555 -2.81 -10.74 38.83
CA SER A 555 -3.25 -10.49 37.44
C SER A 555 -4.20 -9.31 37.33
N THR A 556 -4.06 -8.54 36.27
CA THR A 556 -4.99 -7.47 35.86
C THR A 556 -5.68 -7.88 34.58
N PHE A 557 -7.01 -7.81 34.52
CA PHE A 557 -7.82 -8.00 33.31
C PHE A 557 -8.49 -6.69 32.91
N THR A 558 -8.35 -6.33 31.64
CA THR A 558 -9.01 -5.17 31.04
C THR A 558 -9.90 -5.62 29.91
N PHE A 559 -11.13 -5.15 29.89
CA PHE A 559 -12.11 -5.36 28.82
C PHE A 559 -12.44 -3.99 28.20
N GLU A 560 -12.38 -3.88 26.89
CA GLU A 560 -12.63 -2.63 26.17
C GLU A 560 -13.58 -2.86 24.99
N ASN A 561 -14.66 -2.10 24.92
CA ASN A 561 -15.62 -2.12 23.81
C ASN A 561 -16.21 -3.52 23.52
N VAL A 562 -16.58 -4.28 24.53
CA VAL A 562 -17.18 -5.62 24.41
C VAL A 562 -18.42 -5.75 25.26
N THR A 563 -19.29 -6.71 24.92
CA THR A 563 -20.32 -7.20 25.82
C THR A 563 -19.73 -8.33 26.66
N VAL A 564 -19.83 -8.24 27.99
CA VAL A 564 -19.42 -9.29 28.91
C VAL A 564 -20.68 -9.95 29.49
N GLU A 565 -20.84 -11.25 29.20
CA GLU A 565 -21.95 -12.05 29.73
C GLU A 565 -21.49 -12.84 30.95
N ASN A 566 -21.95 -12.40 32.12
CA ASN A 566 -21.81 -13.12 33.35
C ASN A 566 -23.03 -14.01 33.58
N GLY A 567 -22.88 -14.98 34.45
CA GLY A 567 -23.99 -15.88 34.79
C GLY A 567 -25.08 -15.23 35.65
N THR A 568 -25.95 -16.08 36.14
CA THR A 568 -27.12 -15.70 36.91
C THR A 568 -26.95 -15.93 38.40
N GLY A 569 -25.79 -16.47 38.79
CA GLY A 569 -25.52 -16.86 40.18
C GLY A 569 -24.91 -15.74 41.00
N THR A 570 -25.04 -15.84 42.33
CA THR A 570 -24.53 -14.85 43.30
C THR A 570 -23.00 -14.77 43.30
N TYR A 571 -22.31 -15.77 42.78
CA TYR A 571 -20.85 -15.87 42.85
C TYR A 571 -20.21 -15.83 41.45
N ASP A 572 -20.94 -15.40 40.45
CA ASP A 572 -20.41 -15.29 39.07
C ASP A 572 -19.42 -14.08 38.98
N GLY A 573 -18.35 -14.25 38.24
CA GLY A 573 -17.35 -13.22 38.06
C GLY A 573 -15.94 -13.77 37.81
N ILE A 574 -14.96 -12.89 37.92
CA ILE A 574 -13.55 -13.20 37.69
C ILE A 574 -12.76 -12.90 38.96
N VAL A 575 -12.05 -13.91 39.47
CA VAL A 575 -11.14 -13.78 40.61
C VAL A 575 -9.75 -13.38 40.13
N CYS A 576 -9.40 -12.12 40.28
CA CYS A 576 -8.07 -11.59 39.98
C CYS A 576 -7.80 -10.39 40.92
N ASP A 577 -6.60 -9.80 40.84
CA ASP A 577 -6.26 -8.64 41.69
C ASP A 577 -6.93 -7.35 41.22
N GLU A 578 -7.09 -7.18 39.90
CA GLU A 578 -7.69 -5.97 39.36
C GLU A 578 -8.48 -6.25 38.08
N LEU A 579 -9.70 -5.74 38.02
CA LEU A 579 -10.56 -5.74 36.85
C LEU A 579 -10.78 -4.31 36.35
N ILE A 580 -10.65 -4.10 35.05
CA ILE A 580 -10.90 -2.83 34.40
C ILE A 580 -11.86 -3.05 33.22
N TYR A 581 -12.96 -2.29 33.19
CA TYR A 581 -13.92 -2.30 32.10
C TYR A 581 -14.07 -0.89 31.53
N ARG A 582 -13.95 -0.76 30.21
CA ARG A 582 -14.09 0.51 29.47
C ARG A 582 -15.09 0.37 28.35
N ASN A 583 -16.11 1.21 28.34
CA ASN A 583 -17.14 1.23 27.33
C ASN A 583 -17.72 -0.18 27.03
N CYS A 584 -18.00 -0.94 28.10
CA CYS A 584 -18.50 -2.30 28.01
C CYS A 584 -19.99 -2.36 28.35
N THR A 585 -20.71 -3.32 27.73
CA THR A 585 -22.03 -3.76 28.21
C THR A 585 -21.83 -4.99 29.08
N ILE A 586 -22.29 -4.94 30.34
CA ILE A 586 -22.11 -6.02 31.31
C ILE A 586 -23.50 -6.60 31.64
N LYS A 587 -23.71 -7.87 31.29
CA LYS A 587 -24.96 -8.57 31.53
C LYS A 587 -24.85 -9.56 32.68
N GLY A 588 -25.93 -9.74 33.39
CA GLY A 588 -26.01 -10.68 34.52
C GLY A 588 -25.42 -10.14 35.81
N VAL A 589 -24.92 -11.02 36.68
CA VAL A 589 -24.38 -10.72 38.00
C VAL A 589 -22.87 -10.71 37.96
N THR A 590 -22.27 -9.67 38.48
CA THR A 590 -20.79 -9.55 38.60
C THR A 590 -20.43 -9.54 40.10
N THR A 591 -19.77 -10.59 40.57
CA THR A 591 -19.19 -10.63 41.89
C THR A 591 -17.72 -10.20 41.82
N LEU A 592 -17.34 -9.26 42.66
CA LEU A 592 -16.01 -8.67 42.67
C LEU A 592 -15.19 -9.23 43.85
N TYR A 593 -14.03 -9.79 43.53
CA TYR A 593 -13.12 -10.44 44.50
C TYR A 593 -11.83 -9.65 44.74
N GLY A 594 -11.61 -8.55 44.00
CA GLY A 594 -10.45 -7.69 44.08
C GLY A 594 -10.79 -6.25 43.71
N LYS A 595 -9.80 -5.47 43.30
CA LYS A 595 -10.02 -4.10 42.80
C LYS A 595 -10.81 -4.14 41.49
N ALA A 596 -11.70 -3.17 41.30
CA ALA A 596 -12.44 -3.06 40.03
C ALA A 596 -12.70 -1.61 39.66
N THR A 597 -12.53 -1.31 38.37
CA THR A 597 -12.81 0.01 37.78
C THR A 597 -13.68 -0.14 36.56
N PHE A 598 -14.79 0.57 36.50
CA PHE A 598 -15.75 0.59 35.39
C PHE A 598 -15.85 2.03 34.87
N ILE A 599 -15.57 2.23 33.59
CA ILE A 599 -15.60 3.55 32.95
C ILE A 599 -16.56 3.47 31.76
N ASP A 600 -17.56 4.35 31.72
CA ASP A 600 -18.56 4.46 30.67
C ASP A 600 -19.25 3.12 30.33
N CYS A 601 -19.48 2.28 31.33
CA CYS A 601 -20.08 0.96 31.17
C CYS A 601 -21.60 0.99 31.33
N THR A 602 -22.30 0.07 30.64
CA THR A 602 -23.71 -0.18 30.83
C THR A 602 -23.94 -1.55 31.47
N PHE A 603 -24.61 -1.58 32.62
CA PHE A 603 -25.03 -2.81 33.29
C PHE A 603 -26.44 -3.15 32.89
N GLU A 604 -26.68 -4.36 32.36
CA GLU A 604 -27.97 -4.90 31.97
C GLU A 604 -28.28 -6.13 32.80
N ASN A 605 -29.18 -6.00 33.79
CA ASN A 605 -29.59 -7.10 34.63
C ASN A 605 -31.12 -7.19 34.65
N GLU A 606 -31.65 -8.19 34.02
CA GLU A 606 -33.11 -8.46 33.95
C GLU A 606 -33.61 -9.33 35.11
N MET A 607 -32.73 -9.84 35.94
CA MET A 607 -33.09 -10.78 37.00
C MET A 607 -33.71 -10.07 38.20
N ALA A 608 -34.94 -10.42 38.47
CA ALA A 608 -35.57 -10.02 39.72
C ALA A 608 -34.82 -10.63 40.92
N ASN A 609 -34.56 -9.83 41.95
CA ASN A 609 -33.89 -10.25 43.18
C ASN A 609 -32.39 -10.50 43.15
N GLN A 610 -31.68 -10.17 42.06
CA GLN A 610 -30.22 -10.23 42.00
C GLN A 610 -29.61 -8.83 41.80
N TYR A 611 -28.49 -8.54 42.51
CA TYR A 611 -27.72 -7.35 42.28
C TYR A 611 -26.88 -7.47 41.00
N SER A 612 -26.71 -6.40 40.27
CA SER A 612 -25.78 -6.38 39.15
C SER A 612 -24.35 -6.53 39.64
N ILE A 613 -24.05 -5.88 40.77
CA ILE A 613 -22.72 -5.91 41.41
C ILE A 613 -22.85 -6.42 42.82
N TRP A 614 -22.01 -7.39 43.15
CA TRP A 614 -21.78 -7.88 44.48
C TRP A 614 -20.29 -7.79 44.85
N THR A 615 -19.92 -7.16 45.95
CA THR A 615 -18.54 -7.21 46.47
C THR A 615 -18.38 -8.40 47.41
N TRP A 616 -17.25 -9.12 47.31
CA TRP A 616 -16.91 -10.22 48.18
C TRP A 616 -15.54 -10.04 48.80
N GLY A 617 -15.51 -9.48 49.98
CA GLY A 617 -14.27 -9.24 50.73
C GLY A 617 -13.39 -8.13 50.19
N GLY A 618 -12.84 -7.34 51.00
CA GLY A 618 -11.95 -6.15 50.87
C GLY A 618 -11.53 -5.73 49.47
N THR A 619 -12.10 -4.67 48.95
CA THR A 619 -11.80 -4.23 47.58
C THR A 619 -11.97 -2.72 47.42
N ASP A 620 -11.35 -2.16 46.41
CA ASP A 620 -11.56 -0.80 45.95
C ASP A 620 -12.35 -0.88 44.61
N VAL A 621 -13.56 -0.35 44.61
CA VAL A 621 -14.45 -0.35 43.43
C VAL A 621 -14.74 1.06 42.97
N LYS A 622 -14.59 1.30 41.68
CA LYS A 622 -14.85 2.60 41.06
C LYS A 622 -15.81 2.46 39.88
N PHE A 623 -16.80 3.32 39.82
CA PHE A 623 -17.70 3.51 38.70
C PHE A 623 -17.62 4.96 38.23
N GLU A 624 -17.29 5.18 36.96
CA GLU A 624 -17.21 6.50 36.34
C GLU A 624 -18.09 6.52 35.08
N GLY A 625 -19.09 7.42 35.00
CA GLY A 625 -19.96 7.59 33.85
C GLY A 625 -20.86 6.39 33.53
N CYS A 626 -21.06 5.44 34.44
CA CYS A 626 -21.76 4.20 34.20
C CYS A 626 -23.29 4.33 34.26
N THR A 627 -23.97 3.47 33.49
CA THR A 627 -25.44 3.34 33.53
C THR A 627 -25.84 1.97 34.04
N PHE A 628 -26.73 1.90 35.02
CA PHE A 628 -27.27 0.69 35.57
C PHE A 628 -28.74 0.54 35.17
N ASN A 629 -29.06 -0.44 34.33
CA ASN A 629 -30.41 -0.83 33.94
C ASN A 629 -30.75 -2.16 34.61
N THR A 630 -31.46 -2.11 35.73
CA THR A 630 -31.64 -3.28 36.60
C THR A 630 -33.11 -3.53 36.97
N ASN A 631 -33.40 -4.65 37.61
CA ASN A 631 -34.69 -5.03 38.12
C ASN A 631 -34.78 -4.86 39.64
N GLY A 632 -34.51 -3.65 40.09
CA GLY A 632 -34.70 -3.24 41.50
C GLY A 632 -33.49 -3.43 42.39
N LYS A 633 -32.39 -4.00 41.92
CA LYS A 633 -31.12 -4.16 42.68
C LYS A 633 -29.91 -3.83 41.83
N ALA A 634 -29.10 -2.86 42.21
CA ALA A 634 -27.91 -2.50 41.44
C ALA A 634 -26.61 -2.92 42.11
N ILE A 635 -26.24 -2.30 43.21
CA ILE A 635 -24.98 -2.57 43.89
C ILE A 635 -25.23 -3.01 45.32
N LEU A 636 -24.62 -4.14 45.74
CA LEU A 636 -24.47 -4.53 47.13
C LEU A 636 -23.02 -4.53 47.55
N LEU A 637 -22.69 -3.69 48.53
CA LEU A 637 -21.42 -3.75 49.22
C LEU A 637 -21.51 -4.78 50.33
N PHE A 638 -20.81 -5.89 50.12
CA PHE A 638 -20.71 -7.01 51.05
C PHE A 638 -19.22 -7.25 51.32
N GLY A 639 -18.88 -7.49 52.54
CA GLY A 639 -17.48 -7.69 52.95
C GLY A 639 -17.34 -8.71 54.07
N GLU A 640 -16.25 -9.48 54.02
CA GLU A 640 -15.83 -10.39 55.07
C GLU A 640 -14.58 -9.84 55.75
N GLU A 641 -14.72 -9.29 56.95
CA GLU A 641 -13.60 -8.84 57.79
C GLU A 641 -12.52 -7.96 57.10
N LYS A 642 -12.88 -7.19 56.07
CA LYS A 642 -11.96 -6.39 55.24
C LYS A 642 -12.57 -5.03 54.91
N THR A 643 -11.72 -4.06 54.64
CA THR A 643 -12.13 -2.74 54.16
C THR A 643 -12.60 -2.81 52.70
N THR A 644 -13.75 -2.21 52.42
CA THR A 644 -14.27 -2.02 51.07
C THR A 644 -14.47 -0.53 50.80
N ASN A 645 -13.86 -0.02 49.73
CA ASN A 645 -14.03 1.34 49.28
C ASN A 645 -14.86 1.35 47.99
N LEU A 646 -15.85 2.23 47.92
CA LEU A 646 -16.66 2.46 46.74
C LEU A 646 -16.59 3.92 46.34
N THR A 647 -16.26 4.18 45.08
CA THR A 647 -16.36 5.50 44.47
C THR A 647 -17.32 5.43 43.31
N VAL A 648 -18.32 6.30 43.23
CA VAL A 648 -19.34 6.37 42.17
C VAL A 648 -19.39 7.81 41.68
N THR A 649 -19.03 8.06 40.43
CA THR A 649 -18.97 9.40 39.87
C THR A 649 -19.73 9.44 38.53
N GLY A 650 -20.66 10.38 38.36
CA GLY A 650 -21.38 10.60 37.11
C GLY A 650 -22.27 9.43 36.66
N CYS A 651 -22.73 8.58 37.55
CA CYS A 651 -23.46 7.38 37.23
C CYS A 651 -24.98 7.58 37.26
N ARG A 652 -25.67 6.79 36.43
CA ARG A 652 -27.14 6.79 36.27
C ARG A 652 -27.72 5.44 36.65
N PHE A 653 -28.76 5.45 37.51
CA PHE A 653 -29.45 4.24 37.98
C PHE A 653 -30.88 4.21 37.51
N ASN A 654 -31.25 3.16 36.79
CA ASN A 654 -32.58 2.90 36.27
C ASN A 654 -33.11 1.57 36.83
N ASP A 655 -34.23 1.61 37.56
CA ASP A 655 -34.93 0.41 37.97
C ASP A 655 -36.14 0.17 37.06
N ARG A 656 -36.08 -0.90 36.28
CA ARG A 656 -37.15 -1.33 35.38
C ARG A 656 -38.40 -1.78 36.14
N ASN A 657 -38.26 -2.14 37.41
CA ASN A 657 -39.35 -2.53 38.31
C ASN A 657 -40.00 -1.35 39.05
N ASN A 658 -39.63 -0.15 38.70
CA ASN A 658 -40.20 1.08 39.22
C ASN A 658 -40.26 1.14 40.76
N GLY A 659 -39.21 0.69 41.43
CA GLY A 659 -39.07 0.73 42.90
C GLY A 659 -39.83 -0.39 43.67
N THR A 660 -40.46 -1.35 42.96
CA THR A 660 -41.23 -2.45 43.59
C THR A 660 -40.38 -3.34 44.49
N ALA A 661 -39.09 -3.44 44.24
CA ALA A 661 -38.18 -4.20 45.09
C ALA A 661 -37.94 -3.56 46.50
N GLY A 662 -38.35 -2.30 46.69
CA GLY A 662 -38.17 -1.59 47.95
C GLY A 662 -36.69 -1.36 48.33
N LYS A 663 -35.81 -1.21 47.31
CA LYS A 663 -34.36 -1.12 47.45
C LYS A 663 -33.84 0.21 46.99
N ALA A 664 -32.81 0.70 47.64
CA ALA A 664 -31.96 1.79 47.12
C ALA A 664 -31.03 1.24 46.01
N ALA A 665 -30.47 2.13 45.18
CA ALA A 665 -29.57 1.75 44.11
C ALA A 665 -28.27 1.12 44.66
N ILE A 666 -27.73 1.67 45.74
CA ILE A 666 -26.53 1.18 46.42
C ILE A 666 -26.94 0.75 47.82
N GLU A 667 -26.77 -0.50 48.15
CA GLU A 667 -27.02 -1.06 49.49
C GLU A 667 -25.69 -1.45 50.18
N ILE A 668 -25.52 -1.11 51.45
CA ILE A 668 -24.31 -1.32 52.21
C ILE A 668 -24.61 -2.21 53.42
N GLY A 669 -23.79 -3.26 53.58
CA GLY A 669 -23.85 -4.17 54.70
C GLY A 669 -24.81 -5.35 54.56
N GLU A 670 -24.50 -6.48 55.21
CA GLU A 670 -25.30 -7.68 55.33
C GLU A 670 -25.35 -8.12 56.77
N ALA A 671 -26.54 -8.61 57.21
CA ALA A 671 -26.86 -8.80 58.61
C ALA A 671 -25.92 -9.71 59.42
N ASN A 672 -25.34 -10.71 58.76
CA ASN A 672 -24.58 -11.77 59.43
C ASN A 672 -23.08 -11.60 59.40
N TYR A 673 -22.54 -10.64 58.62
CA TYR A 673 -21.13 -10.50 58.33
C TYR A 673 -20.58 -9.10 58.69
N GLY A 674 -21.41 -8.20 59.20
CA GLY A 674 -21.12 -6.76 59.23
C GLY A 674 -20.48 -6.20 60.50
N LYS A 675 -20.16 -7.02 61.49
CA LYS A 675 -19.68 -6.43 62.76
C LYS A 675 -18.23 -5.96 62.79
N HIS A 676 -17.47 -6.27 61.76
CA HIS A 676 -16.01 -5.96 61.70
C HIS A 676 -15.55 -5.40 60.37
N ASN A 677 -16.46 -5.08 59.44
CA ASN A 677 -16.12 -4.58 58.12
C ASN A 677 -16.15 -3.03 58.10
N ASN A 678 -15.18 -2.45 57.43
CA ASN A 678 -15.13 -1.01 57.21
C ASN A 678 -15.52 -0.69 55.75
N PHE A 679 -16.49 0.18 55.58
CA PHE A 679 -16.93 0.67 54.26
C PHE A 679 -16.71 2.18 54.16
N THR A 680 -16.02 2.59 53.08
CA THR A 680 -15.93 4.00 52.69
C THR A 680 -16.65 4.18 51.36
N VAL A 681 -17.64 5.02 51.30
CA VAL A 681 -18.46 5.26 50.12
C VAL A 681 -18.41 6.74 49.78
N VAL A 682 -18.00 7.02 48.54
CA VAL A 682 -17.99 8.36 47.95
C VAL A 682 -18.84 8.37 46.70
N ILE A 683 -19.87 9.19 46.69
CA ILE A 683 -20.77 9.36 45.55
C ILE A 683 -20.74 10.81 45.11
N SER A 684 -20.54 11.08 43.83
CA SER A 684 -20.57 12.42 43.24
C SER A 684 -21.27 12.42 41.88
N ASP A 685 -21.96 13.50 41.57
CA ASP A 685 -22.60 13.73 40.26
C ASP A 685 -23.46 12.57 39.77
N SER A 686 -24.03 11.78 40.66
CA SER A 686 -24.74 10.53 40.36
C SER A 686 -26.22 10.61 40.73
N GLU A 687 -27.10 9.98 39.95
CA GLU A 687 -28.53 10.09 40.13
C GLU A 687 -29.31 8.77 39.96
N VAL A 688 -30.43 8.67 40.64
CA VAL A 688 -31.48 7.69 40.33
C VAL A 688 -32.47 8.34 39.36
N VAL A 689 -32.47 7.88 38.13
CA VAL A 689 -33.30 8.43 37.06
C VAL A 689 -34.71 7.89 37.14
N THR A 690 -34.84 6.56 37.29
CA THR A 690 -36.14 5.90 37.41
C THR A 690 -36.13 4.83 38.50
N GLY A 691 -37.29 4.62 39.12
CA GLY A 691 -37.51 3.59 40.11
C GLY A 691 -36.67 3.78 41.39
N PHE A 692 -36.17 2.67 41.87
CA PHE A 692 -35.60 2.51 43.21
C PHE A 692 -36.43 3.14 44.32
N ALA A 693 -36.28 2.70 45.50
CA ALA A 693 -37.10 3.16 46.61
C ALA A 693 -36.24 3.52 47.80
N ILE A 694 -36.77 4.36 48.65
CA ILE A 694 -36.22 4.56 49.99
C ILE A 694 -36.43 3.24 50.75
N ASN A 695 -35.32 2.60 51.15
CA ASN A 695 -35.38 1.33 51.89
C ASN A 695 -36.02 1.55 53.28
N SER A 696 -37.11 0.86 53.53
CA SER A 696 -37.87 0.94 54.81
C SER A 696 -37.32 0.04 55.91
N ASN A 697 -36.35 -0.86 55.63
CA ASN A 697 -35.89 -1.90 56.56
C ASN A 697 -34.51 -1.64 57.14
N GLY A 698 -33.99 -0.44 57.04
CA GLY A 698 -32.68 -0.04 57.58
C GLY A 698 -32.67 1.41 58.07
N THR A 699 -31.63 1.85 58.73
CA THR A 699 -31.39 3.27 58.97
C THR A 699 -31.16 3.93 57.64
N ASN A 700 -32.21 4.35 57.05
CA ASN A 700 -32.15 5.02 55.75
C ASN A 700 -32.22 6.53 55.97
N THR A 701 -31.33 7.21 55.34
CA THR A 701 -31.25 8.66 55.34
C THR A 701 -32.25 9.36 54.44
N GLY A 702 -33.23 8.61 53.91
CA GLY A 702 -34.26 9.13 52.97
C GLY A 702 -33.78 9.18 51.52
N SER A 703 -32.73 8.46 51.18
CA SER A 703 -32.16 8.45 49.84
C SER A 703 -32.61 7.23 49.03
N LYS A 704 -32.92 7.44 47.76
CA LYS A 704 -33.06 6.35 46.75
C LYS A 704 -31.70 5.89 46.22
N LEU A 705 -30.70 6.70 46.37
CA LEU A 705 -29.37 6.42 45.82
C LEU A 705 -28.59 5.43 46.67
N TRP A 706 -28.68 5.55 48.02
CA TRP A 706 -28.01 4.61 48.89
C TRP A 706 -28.82 4.26 50.16
N ALA A 707 -28.53 3.11 50.72
CA ALA A 707 -29.10 2.72 52.01
C ALA A 707 -28.10 1.93 52.86
N ASN A 708 -28.12 2.17 54.16
CA ASN A 708 -27.43 1.34 55.12
C ASN A 708 -28.35 0.13 55.46
N LYS A 709 -28.07 -0.98 54.81
CA LYS A 709 -28.89 -2.19 54.84
C LYS A 709 -28.75 -2.88 56.16
N ASN A 710 -28.87 -2.85 57.15
CA ASN A 710 -28.74 -3.53 58.44
C ASN A 710 -28.25 -2.63 59.58
N SER A 711 -28.40 -1.33 59.39
CA SER A 711 -28.10 -0.36 60.45
C SER A 711 -26.68 -0.46 61.02
N MET A 712 -25.70 -0.62 60.12
CA MET A 712 -24.29 -0.57 60.52
C MET A 712 -24.01 0.75 61.19
N ASP A 713 -23.20 0.72 62.22
CA ASP A 713 -22.83 1.93 62.98
C ASP A 713 -21.79 2.82 62.28
N SER A 714 -21.64 4.02 62.79
CA SER A 714 -20.74 5.01 62.20
C SER A 714 -19.23 4.71 62.42
N GLU A 715 -18.89 3.70 63.19
CA GLU A 715 -17.50 3.29 63.37
C GLU A 715 -17.01 2.47 62.18
N HIS A 716 -17.93 1.83 61.50
CA HIS A 716 -17.64 0.91 60.36
C HIS A 716 -18.10 1.45 59.03
N LEU A 717 -18.82 2.55 58.97
CA LEU A 717 -19.38 3.09 57.71
C LEU A 717 -19.16 4.60 57.61
N SER A 718 -18.52 5.03 56.53
CA SER A 718 -18.41 6.43 56.15
C SER A 718 -19.00 6.66 54.75
N VAL A 719 -19.96 7.56 54.63
CA VAL A 719 -20.64 7.89 53.37
C VAL A 719 -20.54 9.39 53.11
N THR A 720 -20.04 9.74 51.94
CA THR A 720 -19.96 11.12 51.43
C THR A 720 -20.73 11.22 50.13
N ILE A 721 -21.60 12.20 50.00
CA ILE A 721 -22.35 12.48 48.77
C ILE A 721 -22.13 13.94 48.39
N ASP A 722 -21.68 14.19 47.19
CA ASP A 722 -21.37 15.50 46.62
C ASP A 722 -20.53 16.38 47.58
N GLY A 723 -19.50 15.77 48.14
CA GLY A 723 -18.59 16.40 49.09
C GLY A 723 -19.14 16.56 50.49
N THR A 724 -20.40 16.19 50.76
CA THR A 724 -21.02 16.26 52.07
C THR A 724 -20.98 14.91 52.77
N LYS A 725 -20.40 14.84 53.97
CA LYS A 725 -20.43 13.61 54.78
C LYS A 725 -21.87 13.43 55.32
N VAL A 726 -22.49 12.31 54.99
CA VAL A 726 -23.87 11.98 55.39
C VAL A 726 -23.95 10.87 56.43
N LEU A 727 -22.83 10.14 56.60
CA LEU A 727 -22.67 9.16 57.66
C LEU A 727 -21.18 9.01 58.04
#